data_13c8da35298054848e18a25a8ebf0bb1
#
_entry.id   13c8da35298054848e18a25a8ebf0bb1
#
_cell.length_a   1.000
_cell.length_b   1.000
_cell.length_c   1.000
_cell.angle_alpha   90.00
_cell.angle_beta   90.00
_cell.angle_gamma   90.00
#
_symmetry.space_group_name_H-M   'P 1'
#
loop_
_entity.id
_entity.type
_entity.pdbx_description
1 polymer ?
#
loop_
_entity_poly.entity_id
_entity_poly.type
_entity_poly.pdbx_seq_one_letter_code
_entity_poly.pdbx_strand_id
1 'polypeptide(L)'
;MKKLFYLLLAFGLASGADSKTIMPSEAECIAAGFMAGKSFGVSRMKKAPGMSADSQAALPYYIYNSADGGYVIVSGDDRFGEILAYSHNGAIDLNAAPEGLTDLLGLYAAAYDALPVEDTAEGAAMTSTPSVVVEPLLGNIAWGQDAPFNTMTPISSGTTHFYTGCVACAATQIMRYHGYPEKGTGTKTYTDPLSKNTLTADFGNTEYKWSLMPAKVPQLATSEQIQAYSTLAAHFGVAVEMQYEASGSGAYDMLVPYALRTYFGYDAGVRGHMRNYYSTSEWMSIIKNELSQGRPVFYGGTSDKGSGGHAFVLDGYDSQDFVHVNWGWYGNSNGYFRINHLDPSSLGEGGGAGGYNLSQDMVTGIRPAQAGSVREYALYGESRLSVDGPFGGTFSMMSFVGNIDVEPFSGRIEGALVKDGEIVAVLGGDNLSLSGFSKGHSGSSLVNLRNVASKVEGVADGDGYELRMVYRGDEEAAWHILRHSNGLPSGMYVSVVNGDIVPGEKHTPYPDVVLHSAIETDGDLYVGGYGRASFAMENLTGDYDISRITIRLVNVDDPSVKSETDFNVHVYNQSVETVDITFPVSTQIPAGKYRVEALVIDNGKEYPFALNGHEPTVVNVLDTPSAPVLRLAATPTWQVNNSSAAVADRLAQGEFVYITGTFRNAGVPGTAKVLTRLTNTATGVTSPLVMAEAAFSGAGAVSVTFARQVPHDPGTYTVDFVQVGDDYSETPIAMMSSEPLVITVDPSDNIVADVTAFEFPDKIGKGERVSFSLKAVARQTVTNTVYLRVRQLTNTKGEIVTMKSTKFVAGEPVTISGSYRPGSSLEDGIYMIIAEAGPSSSKTNPLGNHAAYAKTVAIGDVASAEAIEAAKTTAAIWLEGRMLRVVAADGHEVSTVELYAPSGTLIASDTYDLSHLTPGIYIVSATLTNGSRTTAKIAVR
;
A
#
# COMPACT_ATOMS: atom_id res chain seq x y z
N MET A 1 44.38 -46.54 -18.66
CA MET A 1 44.61 -45.52 -19.69
C MET A 1 43.28 -45.07 -20.23
N LYS A 2 42.90 -43.91 -19.92
CA LYS A 2 42.27 -42.78 -20.65
C LYS A 2 41.70 -41.80 -19.65
N LYS A 3 42.52 -40.77 -19.41
CA LYS A 3 42.12 -39.54 -18.73
C LYS A 3 41.22 -38.82 -19.70
N LEU A 4 40.03 -38.36 -19.23
CA LEU A 4 39.24 -37.35 -19.91
C LEU A 4 39.44 -36.05 -19.16
N PHE A 5 40.12 -35.14 -19.85
CA PHE A 5 40.34 -33.76 -19.47
C PHE A 5 39.00 -32.99 -19.62
N TYR A 6 38.50 -32.40 -18.54
CA TYR A 6 37.58 -31.27 -18.67
C TYR A 6 38.39 -29.99 -18.65
N LEU A 7 38.45 -29.38 -19.79
CA LEU A 7 39.06 -28.07 -20.03
C LEU A 7 38.08 -26.98 -19.52
N LEU A 8 38.42 -26.37 -18.40
CA LEU A 8 37.83 -25.08 -18.00
C LEU A 8 38.42 -24.01 -18.94
N LEU A 9 37.64 -23.53 -19.87
CA LEU A 9 37.91 -22.27 -20.54
C LEU A 9 37.40 -21.12 -19.63
N ALA A 10 38.32 -20.50 -18.89
CA ALA A 10 38.11 -19.20 -18.36
C ALA A 10 38.27 -18.18 -19.50
N PHE A 11 37.20 -17.70 -20.06
CA PHE A 11 37.20 -16.47 -20.84
C PHE A 11 36.81 -15.33 -19.93
N GLY A 12 37.83 -14.63 -19.44
CA GLY A 12 37.62 -13.28 -18.94
C GLY A 12 37.35 -12.34 -20.13
N LEU A 13 36.13 -11.93 -20.28
CA LEU A 13 35.75 -10.73 -20.99
C LEU A 13 34.91 -9.92 -19.99
N ALA A 14 35.50 -8.87 -19.46
CA ALA A 14 34.72 -7.79 -18.86
C ALA A 14 33.97 -7.11 -20.00
N SER A 15 32.77 -7.58 -20.29
CA SER A 15 31.73 -6.86 -20.98
C SER A 15 30.74 -6.44 -19.91
N GLY A 16 30.39 -5.15 -19.85
CA GLY A 16 29.28 -4.70 -19.03
C GLY A 16 28.11 -5.65 -19.22
N ALA A 17 27.65 -6.21 -18.14
CA ALA A 17 26.49 -7.12 -18.17
C ALA A 17 25.26 -6.21 -18.10
N ASP A 18 24.48 -6.21 -19.19
CA ASP A 18 23.13 -5.63 -19.15
C ASP A 18 22.33 -6.34 -18.04
N SER A 19 21.52 -5.61 -17.32
CA SER A 19 20.60 -6.15 -16.29
C SER A 19 19.73 -7.24 -16.89
N LYS A 20 19.47 -8.30 -16.13
CA LYS A 20 18.85 -9.49 -16.66
C LYS A 20 17.73 -10.04 -15.76
N THR A 21 16.56 -10.21 -16.35
CA THR A 21 15.50 -11.01 -15.74
C THR A 21 15.97 -12.46 -15.52
N ILE A 22 15.87 -12.93 -14.29
CA ILE A 22 16.26 -14.31 -13.92
C ILE A 22 15.12 -15.26 -14.22
N MET A 23 15.36 -16.23 -15.11
CA MET A 23 14.37 -17.23 -15.53
C MET A 23 14.33 -18.42 -14.54
N PRO A 24 13.21 -19.17 -14.46
CA PRO A 24 13.03 -20.27 -13.50
C PRO A 24 14.16 -21.31 -13.48
N SER A 25 14.70 -21.68 -14.65
CA SER A 25 15.81 -22.64 -14.75
C SER A 25 17.14 -22.06 -14.25
N GLU A 26 17.32 -20.78 -14.41
CA GLU A 26 18.50 -20.07 -13.93
C GLU A 26 18.42 -19.86 -12.42
N ALA A 27 17.27 -19.47 -11.91
CA ALA A 27 17.01 -19.34 -10.48
C ALA A 27 17.27 -20.67 -9.71
N GLU A 28 16.91 -21.80 -10.31
CA GLU A 28 17.24 -23.12 -9.73
C GLU A 28 18.76 -23.37 -9.69
N CYS A 29 19.48 -22.98 -10.73
CA CYS A 29 20.94 -23.08 -10.78
C CYS A 29 21.61 -22.16 -9.75
N ILE A 30 21.14 -20.92 -9.62
CA ILE A 30 21.62 -19.94 -8.62
C ILE A 30 21.40 -20.50 -7.22
N ALA A 31 20.18 -20.98 -6.90
CA ALA A 31 19.86 -21.56 -5.59
C ALA A 31 20.73 -22.78 -5.29
N ALA A 32 20.91 -23.68 -6.26
CA ALA A 32 21.73 -24.86 -6.10
C ALA A 32 23.21 -24.52 -5.92
N GLY A 33 23.72 -23.56 -6.68
CA GLY A 33 25.10 -23.05 -6.58
C GLY A 33 25.36 -22.39 -5.23
N PHE A 34 24.44 -21.55 -4.77
CA PHE A 34 24.53 -20.87 -3.48
C PHE A 34 24.59 -21.87 -2.31
N MET A 35 23.72 -22.87 -2.28
CA MET A 35 23.68 -23.87 -1.23
C MET A 35 24.84 -24.89 -1.31
N ALA A 36 25.32 -25.21 -2.52
CA ALA A 36 26.44 -26.14 -2.74
C ALA A 36 27.80 -25.59 -2.23
N GLY A 37 27.99 -24.29 -2.22
CA GLY A 37 29.20 -23.66 -1.69
C GLY A 37 29.45 -23.92 -0.19
N LYS A 38 28.46 -24.47 0.53
CA LYS A 38 28.51 -24.78 1.97
C LYS A 38 28.46 -26.25 2.36
N SER A 39 28.24 -27.18 1.42
CA SER A 39 28.27 -28.62 1.68
C SER A 39 28.92 -29.37 0.52
N PHE A 40 29.69 -30.39 0.79
CA PHE A 40 30.39 -31.25 -0.18
C PHE A 40 29.44 -32.15 -1.01
N GLY A 41 28.25 -31.66 -1.39
CA GLY A 41 27.28 -32.40 -2.19
C GLY A 41 26.37 -31.48 -2.98
N VAL A 42 25.86 -31.93 -4.12
CA VAL A 42 24.85 -31.23 -4.91
C VAL A 42 23.55 -31.22 -4.12
N SER A 43 23.22 -30.11 -3.52
CA SER A 43 21.92 -29.91 -2.85
C SER A 43 20.79 -30.09 -3.85
N ARG A 44 19.87 -31.00 -3.57
CA ARG A 44 18.64 -31.15 -4.37
C ARG A 44 17.66 -30.07 -3.93
N MET A 45 17.52 -29.05 -4.74
CA MET A 45 16.57 -27.96 -4.52
C MET A 45 15.18 -28.36 -5.03
N LYS A 46 14.14 -27.97 -4.30
CA LYS A 46 12.74 -28.11 -4.71
C LYS A 46 12.02 -26.80 -4.51
N LYS A 47 11.17 -26.42 -5.47
CA LYS A 47 10.28 -25.27 -5.30
C LYS A 47 9.49 -25.41 -4.00
N ALA A 48 9.33 -24.30 -3.27
CA ALA A 48 8.54 -24.28 -2.05
C ALA A 48 7.06 -24.60 -2.34
N PRO A 49 6.35 -25.30 -1.43
CA PRO A 49 4.90 -25.46 -1.54
C PRO A 49 4.21 -24.10 -1.63
N GLY A 50 3.20 -24.00 -2.48
CA GLY A 50 2.49 -22.74 -2.77
C GLY A 50 3.09 -21.90 -3.90
N MET A 51 4.33 -22.15 -4.33
CA MET A 51 4.87 -21.52 -5.55
C MET A 51 4.23 -22.11 -6.81
N SER A 52 3.89 -21.24 -7.78
CA SER A 52 3.32 -21.64 -9.06
C SER A 52 4.17 -22.72 -9.76
N ALA A 53 3.51 -23.82 -10.15
CA ALA A 53 4.19 -24.96 -10.76
C ALA A 53 4.51 -24.76 -12.26
N ASP A 54 3.78 -23.91 -12.96
CA ASP A 54 3.64 -23.92 -14.42
C ASP A 54 4.26 -22.77 -15.18
N SER A 55 5.04 -21.87 -14.58
CA SER A 55 5.52 -20.74 -15.35
C SER A 55 6.86 -21.00 -16.02
N GLN A 56 6.89 -20.99 -17.34
CA GLN A 56 8.06 -20.62 -18.13
C GLN A 56 8.27 -19.08 -18.13
N ALA A 57 7.35 -18.33 -17.52
CA ALA A 57 7.44 -16.89 -17.33
C ALA A 57 8.32 -16.56 -16.11
N ALA A 58 8.98 -15.42 -16.16
CA ALA A 58 9.71 -14.88 -15.03
C ALA A 58 8.75 -14.58 -13.87
N LEU A 59 9.21 -14.81 -12.65
CA LEU A 59 8.49 -14.49 -11.42
C LEU A 59 9.27 -13.43 -10.64
N PRO A 60 8.62 -12.62 -9.80
CA PRO A 60 9.30 -11.63 -8.98
C PRO A 60 10.40 -12.23 -8.09
N TYR A 61 10.19 -13.45 -7.64
CA TYR A 61 11.15 -14.23 -6.86
C TYR A 61 10.87 -15.72 -6.99
N TYR A 62 11.86 -16.52 -6.61
CA TYR A 62 11.79 -17.98 -6.61
C TYR A 62 12.23 -18.52 -5.26
N ILE A 63 11.42 -19.39 -4.65
CA ILE A 63 11.74 -20.00 -3.36
C ILE A 63 12.06 -21.47 -3.56
N TYR A 64 13.24 -21.87 -3.15
CA TYR A 64 13.71 -23.25 -3.20
C TYR A 64 14.05 -23.76 -1.81
N ASN A 65 13.49 -24.89 -1.44
CA ASN A 65 13.86 -25.62 -0.23
C ASN A 65 14.89 -26.70 -0.56
N SER A 66 15.91 -26.83 0.29
CA SER A 66 16.90 -27.90 0.19
C SER A 66 16.37 -29.19 0.82
N ALA A 67 16.69 -30.35 0.19
CA ALA A 67 16.35 -31.66 0.73
C ALA A 67 17.05 -31.95 2.05
N ASP A 68 18.20 -31.33 2.29
CA ASP A 68 19.01 -31.48 3.50
C ASP A 68 18.65 -30.46 4.60
N GLY A 69 17.60 -29.69 4.39
CA GLY A 69 17.17 -28.56 5.21
C GLY A 69 17.75 -27.23 4.72
N GLY A 70 17.02 -26.14 5.01
CA GLY A 70 17.32 -24.80 4.55
C GLY A 70 16.55 -24.39 3.29
N TYR A 71 16.62 -23.11 2.97
CA TYR A 71 15.96 -22.53 1.81
C TYR A 71 16.75 -21.36 1.22
N VAL A 72 16.44 -21.03 -0.02
CA VAL A 72 16.96 -19.83 -0.70
C VAL A 72 15.80 -19.13 -1.42
N ILE A 73 15.74 -17.83 -1.28
CA ILE A 73 14.88 -16.95 -2.09
C ILE A 73 15.79 -16.28 -3.11
N VAL A 74 15.59 -16.61 -4.37
CA VAL A 74 16.30 -16.04 -5.52
C VAL A 74 15.45 -14.92 -6.09
N SER A 75 16.06 -13.80 -6.45
CA SER A 75 15.41 -12.68 -7.12
C SER A 75 14.89 -13.09 -8.51
N GLY A 76 13.86 -12.42 -8.98
CA GLY A 76 13.38 -12.51 -10.36
C GLY A 76 14.20 -11.66 -11.33
N ASP A 77 15.05 -10.76 -10.78
CA ASP A 77 15.88 -9.85 -11.55
C ASP A 77 17.19 -9.59 -10.82
N ASP A 78 18.32 -9.55 -11.54
CA ASP A 78 19.65 -9.42 -10.94
C ASP A 78 19.95 -8.00 -10.41
N ARG A 79 19.14 -7.00 -10.76
CA ARG A 79 19.22 -5.64 -10.20
C ARG A 79 19.00 -5.59 -8.69
N PHE A 80 18.26 -6.53 -8.13
CA PHE A 80 18.11 -6.71 -6.68
C PHE A 80 19.18 -7.58 -6.04
N GLY A 81 20.19 -8.00 -6.82
CA GLY A 81 21.11 -9.07 -6.47
C GLY A 81 20.44 -10.44 -6.62
N GLU A 82 21.25 -11.46 -6.87
CA GLU A 82 20.72 -12.81 -7.15
C GLU A 82 19.96 -13.43 -5.98
N ILE A 83 20.35 -13.12 -4.74
CA ILE A 83 19.78 -13.70 -3.51
C ILE A 83 19.10 -12.61 -2.67
N LEU A 84 17.84 -12.85 -2.36
CA LEU A 84 17.04 -11.97 -1.48
C LEU A 84 17.04 -12.48 -0.03
N ALA A 85 17.03 -13.80 0.15
CA ALA A 85 17.08 -14.39 1.49
C ALA A 85 17.58 -15.83 1.46
N TYR A 86 18.07 -16.32 2.61
CA TYR A 86 18.44 -17.70 2.78
C TYR A 86 18.37 -18.17 4.24
N SER A 87 18.29 -19.48 4.41
CA SER A 87 18.47 -20.13 5.72
C SER A 87 19.16 -21.46 5.54
N HIS A 88 19.97 -21.86 6.53
CA HIS A 88 20.60 -23.19 6.54
C HIS A 88 19.73 -24.26 7.21
N ASN A 89 18.61 -23.86 7.78
CA ASN A 89 17.70 -24.73 8.52
C ASN A 89 16.24 -24.46 8.10
N GLY A 90 15.37 -25.44 8.33
CA GLY A 90 13.95 -25.29 8.06
C GLY A 90 13.61 -25.36 6.57
N ALA A 91 12.47 -24.84 6.22
CA ALA A 91 11.92 -24.73 4.85
C ALA A 91 10.84 -23.64 4.84
N ILE A 92 10.51 -23.13 3.67
CA ILE A 92 9.35 -22.27 3.45
C ILE A 92 8.22 -23.09 2.84
N ASP A 93 7.02 -22.96 3.42
CA ASP A 93 5.75 -23.38 2.85
C ASP A 93 4.87 -22.14 2.77
N LEU A 94 4.60 -21.64 1.57
CA LEU A 94 3.80 -20.45 1.37
C LEU A 94 2.33 -20.61 1.80
N ASN A 95 1.83 -21.84 1.90
CA ASN A 95 0.48 -22.11 2.39
C ASN A 95 0.37 -21.95 3.92
N ALA A 96 1.50 -21.86 4.61
CA ALA A 96 1.60 -21.73 6.07
C ALA A 96 2.71 -20.74 6.48
N ALA A 97 3.05 -19.81 5.59
CA ALA A 97 4.09 -18.81 5.85
C ALA A 97 3.64 -17.81 6.92
N PRO A 98 4.57 -17.34 7.78
CA PRO A 98 4.31 -16.22 8.68
C PRO A 98 3.83 -15.00 7.91
N GLU A 99 2.90 -14.24 8.50
CA GLU A 99 2.36 -13.03 7.89
C GLU A 99 3.47 -12.04 7.51
N GLY A 100 4.43 -11.79 8.42
CA GLY A 100 5.58 -10.93 8.14
C GLY A 100 6.45 -11.39 6.96
N LEU A 101 6.59 -12.70 6.77
CA LEU A 101 7.29 -13.21 5.57
C LEU A 101 6.43 -13.03 4.31
N THR A 102 5.13 -13.24 4.39
CA THR A 102 4.22 -13.06 3.25
C THR A 102 4.23 -11.61 2.78
N ASP A 103 4.24 -10.69 3.72
CA ASP A 103 4.31 -9.26 3.43
C ASP A 103 5.66 -8.89 2.80
N LEU A 104 6.78 -9.37 3.35
CA LEU A 104 8.10 -9.19 2.75
C LEU A 104 8.17 -9.72 1.31
N LEU A 105 7.60 -10.88 1.06
CA LEU A 105 7.55 -11.45 -0.29
C LEU A 105 6.66 -10.62 -1.23
N GLY A 106 5.59 -10.02 -0.70
CA GLY A 106 4.77 -9.05 -1.41
C GLY A 106 5.58 -7.81 -1.83
N LEU A 107 6.53 -7.38 -1.00
CA LEU A 107 7.44 -6.30 -1.33
C LEU A 107 8.39 -6.65 -2.47
N TYR A 108 9.01 -7.81 -2.40
CA TYR A 108 9.88 -8.25 -3.50
C TYR A 108 9.10 -8.34 -4.83
N ALA A 109 7.84 -8.80 -4.78
CA ALA A 109 6.99 -8.87 -5.96
C ALA A 109 6.68 -7.46 -6.51
N ALA A 110 6.32 -6.55 -5.65
CA ALA A 110 6.00 -5.20 -6.06
C ALA A 110 7.23 -4.44 -6.57
N ALA A 111 8.42 -4.65 -5.95
CA ALA A 111 9.67 -4.12 -6.45
C ALA A 111 9.97 -4.62 -7.87
N TYR A 112 9.77 -5.92 -8.11
CA TYR A 112 9.94 -6.52 -9.41
C TYR A 112 8.97 -5.95 -10.46
N ASP A 113 7.70 -5.79 -10.11
CA ASP A 113 6.67 -5.26 -11.01
C ASP A 113 6.91 -3.78 -11.39
N ALA A 114 7.65 -3.06 -10.54
CA ALA A 114 8.02 -1.67 -10.77
C ALA A 114 9.28 -1.51 -11.64
N LEU A 115 9.99 -2.60 -11.96
CA LEU A 115 11.20 -2.55 -12.78
C LEU A 115 10.88 -2.11 -14.22
N PRO A 116 11.66 -1.17 -14.79
CA PRO A 116 11.53 -0.79 -16.19
C PRO A 116 11.86 -1.97 -17.12
N VAL A 117 11.14 -2.05 -18.25
CA VAL A 117 11.25 -3.15 -19.22
C VAL A 117 12.60 -3.17 -19.95
N GLU A 118 13.27 -2.01 -20.06
CA GLU A 118 14.59 -1.89 -20.69
C GLU A 118 15.48 -1.03 -19.78
N ASP A 119 16.51 -1.62 -19.21
CA ASP A 119 17.53 -0.89 -18.45
C ASP A 119 18.91 -1.52 -18.59
N THR A 120 19.92 -0.66 -18.67
CA THR A 120 21.34 -1.01 -18.77
C THR A 120 22.05 -0.98 -17.41
N ALA A 121 21.31 -1.02 -16.31
CA ALA A 121 21.93 -1.08 -14.98
C ALA A 121 22.69 -2.41 -14.80
N GLU A 122 23.94 -2.34 -14.31
CA GLU A 122 24.73 -3.53 -14.06
C GLU A 122 24.10 -4.34 -12.90
N GLY A 123 23.72 -5.59 -13.19
CA GLY A 123 23.26 -6.53 -12.18
C GLY A 123 24.38 -6.86 -11.18
N ALA A 124 24.08 -6.85 -9.89
CA ALA A 124 25.03 -7.19 -8.83
C ALA A 124 25.10 -8.72 -8.62
N ALA A 125 25.91 -9.41 -9.39
CA ALA A 125 26.20 -10.81 -9.14
C ALA A 125 26.88 -10.97 -7.78
N MET A 126 26.44 -11.97 -7.00
CA MET A 126 27.12 -12.31 -5.73
C MET A 126 28.51 -12.87 -6.00
N THR A 127 29.53 -12.10 -5.65
CA THR A 127 30.95 -12.46 -5.90
C THR A 127 31.51 -13.51 -4.94
N SER A 128 30.82 -13.76 -3.82
CA SER A 128 31.23 -14.76 -2.82
C SER A 128 30.05 -15.22 -1.96
N THR A 129 30.14 -16.42 -1.43
CA THR A 129 29.16 -16.91 -0.44
C THR A 129 29.30 -16.11 0.87
N PRO A 130 28.21 -15.54 1.45
CA PRO A 130 28.27 -14.81 2.71
C PRO A 130 28.80 -15.69 3.84
N SER A 131 29.61 -15.09 4.73
CA SER A 131 30.02 -15.73 5.97
C SER A 131 29.35 -15.06 7.16
N VAL A 132 28.78 -15.86 8.07
CA VAL A 132 28.17 -15.33 9.28
C VAL A 132 29.22 -14.57 10.10
N VAL A 133 28.88 -13.34 10.45
CA VAL A 133 29.71 -12.45 11.31
C VAL A 133 29.22 -12.53 12.74
N VAL A 134 27.90 -12.45 12.95
CA VAL A 134 27.26 -12.68 14.26
C VAL A 134 26.19 -13.77 14.09
N GLU A 135 26.42 -14.91 14.78
CA GLU A 135 25.44 -15.99 14.82
C GLU A 135 24.12 -15.52 15.48
N PRO A 136 22.97 -16.09 15.12
CA PRO A 136 21.70 -15.73 15.72
C PRO A 136 21.72 -15.79 17.25
N LEU A 137 21.64 -14.63 17.91
CA LEU A 137 21.76 -14.49 19.36
C LEU A 137 20.64 -15.23 20.11
N LEU A 138 19.42 -15.23 19.57
CA LEU A 138 18.29 -15.96 20.16
C LEU A 138 18.49 -17.48 20.10
N GLY A 139 19.39 -17.97 19.24
CA GLY A 139 19.73 -19.40 19.14
C GLY A 139 18.51 -20.25 18.82
N ASN A 140 18.08 -21.05 19.80
CA ASN A 140 16.93 -21.93 19.64
C ASN A 140 15.59 -21.34 20.13
N ILE A 141 15.55 -20.07 20.56
CA ILE A 141 14.31 -19.43 20.98
C ILE A 141 13.40 -19.30 19.76
N ALA A 142 12.25 -19.95 19.83
CA ALA A 142 11.30 -20.07 18.75
C ALA A 142 9.88 -20.04 19.33
N TRP A 143 9.43 -18.84 19.71
CA TRP A 143 8.12 -18.60 20.30
C TRP A 143 7.13 -18.12 19.23
N GLY A 144 5.83 -18.10 19.57
CA GLY A 144 4.75 -17.69 18.73
C GLY A 144 3.72 -16.83 19.45
N GLN A 145 2.59 -16.57 18.80
CA GLN A 145 1.57 -15.64 19.31
C GLN A 145 0.27 -16.32 19.79
N ASP A 146 0.06 -17.58 19.42
CA ASP A 146 -1.09 -18.41 19.81
C ASP A 146 -0.79 -19.25 21.08
N ALA A 147 -1.54 -20.31 21.31
CA ALA A 147 -1.32 -21.19 22.46
C ALA A 147 0.09 -21.86 22.41
N PRO A 148 0.82 -21.87 23.55
CA PRO A 148 0.35 -21.57 24.90
C PRO A 148 0.49 -20.11 25.33
N PHE A 149 1.04 -19.22 24.51
CA PHE A 149 1.40 -17.85 24.88
C PHE A 149 0.17 -16.97 25.17
N ASN A 150 -0.93 -17.20 24.45
CA ASN A 150 -2.12 -16.36 24.52
C ASN A 150 -3.19 -16.84 25.53
N THR A 151 -2.94 -17.86 26.32
CA THR A 151 -3.96 -18.41 27.23
C THR A 151 -4.41 -17.45 28.34
N MET A 152 -3.73 -16.32 28.54
CA MET A 152 -4.11 -15.24 29.46
C MET A 152 -4.52 -13.94 28.76
N THR A 153 -4.55 -13.91 27.44
CA THR A 153 -5.13 -12.77 26.70
C THR A 153 -6.67 -12.82 26.78
N PRO A 154 -7.39 -11.73 26.48
CA PRO A 154 -8.86 -11.75 26.44
C PRO A 154 -9.42 -12.80 25.49
N ILE A 155 -10.62 -13.26 25.78
CA ILE A 155 -11.34 -14.23 24.95
C ILE A 155 -11.94 -13.50 23.74
N SER A 156 -11.65 -13.97 22.53
CA SER A 156 -12.22 -13.46 21.29
C SER A 156 -13.60 -14.07 21.00
N SER A 157 -13.74 -15.39 21.13
CA SER A 157 -15.03 -16.08 21.01
C SER A 157 -14.98 -17.49 21.63
N GLY A 158 -16.03 -17.90 22.29
CA GLY A 158 -16.14 -19.23 22.93
C GLY A 158 -14.99 -19.48 23.92
N THR A 159 -14.05 -20.33 23.57
CA THR A 159 -12.81 -20.61 24.35
C THR A 159 -11.54 -20.13 23.65
N THR A 160 -11.67 -19.45 22.51
CA THR A 160 -10.54 -18.94 21.73
C THR A 160 -10.08 -17.61 22.28
N HIS A 161 -8.81 -17.47 22.54
CA HIS A 161 -8.17 -16.24 22.98
C HIS A 161 -7.67 -15.44 21.79
N PHE A 162 -7.56 -14.10 21.94
CA PHE A 162 -6.85 -13.27 20.98
C PHE A 162 -5.36 -13.66 20.95
N TYR A 163 -4.69 -13.42 19.83
CA TYR A 163 -3.22 -13.54 19.76
C TYR A 163 -2.54 -12.58 20.74
N THR A 164 -1.35 -12.94 21.18
CA THR A 164 -0.56 -12.06 22.09
C THR A 164 -0.18 -10.74 21.44
N GLY A 165 -0.11 -10.71 20.10
CA GLY A 165 0.43 -9.64 19.29
C GLY A 165 1.94 -9.76 19.05
N CYS A 166 2.37 -9.33 17.86
CA CYS A 166 3.76 -9.44 17.41
C CYS A 166 4.72 -8.64 18.30
N VAL A 167 4.30 -7.46 18.78
CA VAL A 167 5.08 -6.60 19.68
C VAL A 167 5.42 -7.34 20.99
N ALA A 168 4.44 -7.99 21.61
CA ALA A 168 4.67 -8.77 22.82
C ALA A 168 5.52 -10.02 22.54
N CYS A 169 5.30 -10.69 21.40
CA CYS A 169 6.08 -11.85 21.01
C CYS A 169 7.56 -11.51 20.79
N ALA A 170 7.86 -10.46 20.01
CA ALA A 170 9.23 -10.03 19.72
C ALA A 170 9.96 -9.63 21.00
N ALA A 171 9.35 -8.76 21.81
CA ALA A 171 9.98 -8.29 23.04
C ALA A 171 10.20 -9.42 24.05
N THR A 172 9.23 -10.32 24.24
CA THR A 172 9.37 -11.42 25.21
C THR A 172 10.39 -12.47 24.77
N GLN A 173 10.64 -12.67 23.48
CA GLN A 173 11.76 -13.48 22.98
C GLN A 173 13.12 -12.88 23.37
N ILE A 174 13.28 -11.55 23.28
CA ILE A 174 14.49 -10.85 23.73
C ILE A 174 14.61 -10.96 25.26
N MET A 175 13.52 -10.81 26.01
CA MET A 175 13.51 -11.00 27.47
C MET A 175 13.91 -12.43 27.83
N ARG A 176 13.47 -13.44 27.08
CA ARG A 176 13.87 -14.84 27.26
C ARG A 176 15.35 -15.07 27.00
N TYR A 177 15.91 -14.39 25.99
CA TYR A 177 17.35 -14.43 25.70
C TYR A 177 18.17 -13.95 26.91
N HIS A 178 17.75 -12.87 27.55
CA HIS A 178 18.40 -12.35 28.75
C HIS A 178 18.07 -13.15 30.02
N GLY A 179 16.96 -13.89 30.03
CA GLY A 179 16.42 -14.50 31.24
C GLY A 179 16.14 -13.48 32.36
N TYR A 180 15.64 -12.30 32.00
CA TYR A 180 15.49 -11.14 32.85
C TYR A 180 14.17 -10.39 32.60
N PRO A 181 13.55 -9.78 33.64
CA PRO A 181 13.90 -9.81 35.05
C PRO A 181 13.37 -11.07 35.76
N GLU A 182 13.84 -11.37 36.97
CA GLU A 182 13.17 -12.37 37.85
C GLU A 182 11.82 -11.84 38.33
N LYS A 183 11.73 -10.54 38.59
CA LYS A 183 10.54 -9.86 39.07
C LYS A 183 10.46 -8.44 38.47
N GLY A 184 9.27 -8.03 38.10
CA GLY A 184 9.05 -6.69 37.54
C GLY A 184 8.82 -5.62 38.63
N THR A 185 8.31 -4.47 38.26
CA THR A 185 8.07 -3.30 39.11
C THR A 185 6.68 -2.71 38.86
N GLY A 186 5.97 -2.39 39.96
CA GLY A 186 4.70 -1.67 39.89
C GLY A 186 3.52 -2.47 39.34
N THR A 187 2.47 -1.77 39.02
CA THR A 187 1.22 -2.32 38.47
C THR A 187 0.69 -1.38 37.39
N LYS A 188 0.11 -1.93 36.33
CA LYS A 188 -0.57 -1.15 35.28
C LYS A 188 -1.95 -1.71 35.01
N THR A 189 -2.89 -0.81 34.81
CA THR A 189 -4.25 -1.11 34.32
C THR A 189 -4.56 -0.22 33.14
N TYR A 190 -5.13 -0.78 32.08
CA TYR A 190 -5.67 -0.03 30.95
C TYR A 190 -6.95 -0.69 30.43
N THR A 191 -7.73 0.05 29.68
CA THR A 191 -8.88 -0.51 28.96
C THR A 191 -8.55 -0.54 27.48
N ASP A 192 -8.52 -1.73 26.91
CA ASP A 192 -8.27 -1.93 25.49
C ASP A 192 -9.35 -1.26 24.64
N PRO A 193 -8.98 -0.35 23.74
CA PRO A 193 -9.95 0.40 22.94
C PRO A 193 -10.72 -0.45 21.92
N LEU A 194 -10.21 -1.63 21.53
CA LEU A 194 -10.88 -2.52 20.58
C LEU A 194 -11.75 -3.56 21.28
N SER A 195 -11.16 -4.42 22.09
CA SER A 195 -11.91 -5.48 22.79
C SER A 195 -12.74 -4.99 23.96
N LYS A 196 -12.56 -3.74 24.42
CA LYS A 196 -13.21 -3.11 25.58
C LYS A 196 -12.92 -3.80 26.92
N ASN A 197 -12.01 -4.72 26.99
CA ASN A 197 -11.58 -5.37 28.23
C ASN A 197 -10.70 -4.43 29.07
N THR A 198 -10.92 -4.41 30.37
CA THR A 198 -10.00 -3.76 31.32
C THR A 198 -9.01 -4.80 31.82
N LEU A 199 -7.74 -4.58 31.52
CA LEU A 199 -6.65 -5.52 31.77
C LEU A 199 -5.68 -4.92 32.78
N THR A 200 -5.20 -5.78 33.69
CA THR A 200 -4.28 -5.38 34.76
C THR A 200 -3.13 -6.37 34.85
N ALA A 201 -1.92 -5.85 35.01
CA ALA A 201 -0.72 -6.63 35.32
C ALA A 201 -0.06 -6.09 36.59
N ASP A 202 0.19 -6.95 37.51
CA ASP A 202 0.94 -6.67 38.75
C ASP A 202 2.37 -7.20 38.58
N PHE A 203 3.22 -6.40 37.96
CA PHE A 203 4.61 -6.75 37.69
C PHE A 203 5.40 -6.92 38.96
N GLY A 204 5.14 -6.04 39.95
CA GLY A 204 5.86 -5.98 41.22
C GLY A 204 5.62 -7.17 42.14
N ASN A 205 4.54 -7.93 41.97
CA ASN A 205 4.26 -9.15 42.74
C ASN A 205 4.37 -10.45 41.93
N THR A 206 4.78 -10.35 40.64
CA THR A 206 4.93 -11.49 39.75
C THR A 206 6.38 -11.89 39.56
N GLU A 207 6.68 -13.17 39.82
CA GLU A 207 7.97 -13.80 39.55
C GLU A 207 7.94 -14.45 38.18
N TYR A 208 8.85 -14.05 37.27
CA TYR A 208 9.01 -14.64 35.94
C TYR A 208 9.94 -15.84 36.00
N LYS A 209 9.38 -17.05 36.00
CA LYS A 209 10.11 -18.31 36.17
C LYS A 209 10.75 -18.78 34.87
N TRP A 210 11.88 -18.20 34.48
CA TRP A 210 12.59 -18.46 33.23
C TRP A 210 12.91 -19.93 32.99
N SER A 211 13.14 -20.72 34.06
CA SER A 211 13.36 -22.17 33.97
C SER A 211 12.13 -22.93 33.44
N LEU A 212 10.93 -22.38 33.58
CA LEU A 212 9.69 -22.93 33.06
C LEU A 212 9.37 -22.49 31.65
N MET A 213 10.19 -21.62 31.05
CA MET A 213 9.99 -21.08 29.70
C MET A 213 11.13 -21.55 28.79
N PRO A 214 11.21 -22.86 28.36
CA PRO A 214 12.23 -23.32 27.44
C PRO A 214 12.19 -22.55 26.11
N ALA A 215 13.31 -22.63 25.39
CA ALA A 215 13.48 -21.92 24.11
C ALA A 215 12.47 -22.35 23.04
N LYS A 216 12.05 -23.61 23.07
CA LYS A 216 10.95 -24.15 22.25
C LYS A 216 9.88 -24.70 23.16
N VAL A 217 8.62 -24.47 22.79
CA VAL A 217 7.48 -25.02 23.52
C VAL A 217 7.53 -26.55 23.44
N PRO A 218 7.56 -27.28 24.59
CA PRO A 218 7.49 -28.72 24.54
C PRO A 218 6.15 -29.22 23.98
N GLN A 219 6.18 -30.30 23.26
CA GLN A 219 4.95 -30.92 22.71
C GLN A 219 3.90 -31.23 23.80
N LEU A 220 4.37 -31.55 25.01
CA LEU A 220 3.55 -31.74 26.20
C LEU A 220 3.97 -30.73 27.28
N ALA A 221 3.68 -29.46 27.05
CA ALA A 221 3.94 -28.43 28.04
C ALA A 221 3.09 -28.63 29.29
N THR A 222 3.71 -28.52 30.49
CA THR A 222 2.96 -28.58 31.74
C THR A 222 2.12 -27.34 31.98
N SER A 223 1.12 -27.41 32.83
CA SER A 223 0.28 -26.25 33.20
C SER A 223 1.11 -25.08 33.75
N GLU A 224 2.18 -25.37 34.50
CA GLU A 224 3.09 -24.35 35.04
C GLU A 224 3.89 -23.67 33.92
N GLN A 225 4.33 -24.43 32.92
CA GLN A 225 5.00 -23.88 31.73
C GLN A 225 4.05 -23.00 30.91
N ILE A 226 2.84 -23.49 30.62
CA ILE A 226 1.80 -22.73 29.92
C ILE A 226 1.53 -21.40 30.65
N GLN A 227 1.34 -21.47 31.99
CA GLN A 227 1.11 -20.27 32.78
C GLN A 227 2.31 -19.31 32.76
N ALA A 228 3.55 -19.84 32.83
CA ALA A 228 4.74 -18.99 32.76
C ALA A 228 4.84 -18.22 31.46
N TYR A 229 4.68 -18.89 30.30
CA TYR A 229 4.67 -18.26 28.99
C TYR A 229 3.57 -17.20 28.88
N SER A 230 2.33 -17.59 29.20
CA SER A 230 1.17 -16.71 29.01
C SER A 230 1.16 -15.52 29.97
N THR A 231 1.66 -15.70 31.20
CA THR A 231 1.81 -14.59 32.16
C THR A 231 2.76 -13.52 31.60
N LEU A 232 3.94 -13.94 31.10
CA LEU A 232 4.92 -13.00 30.55
C LEU A 232 4.33 -12.25 29.34
N ALA A 233 3.74 -12.99 28.41
CA ALA A 233 3.15 -12.41 27.19
C ALA A 233 1.99 -11.46 27.49
N ALA A 234 1.06 -11.85 28.36
CA ALA A 234 -0.08 -11.00 28.76
C ALA A 234 0.39 -9.76 29.53
N HIS A 235 1.37 -9.90 30.44
CA HIS A 235 1.94 -8.76 31.15
C HIS A 235 2.63 -7.79 30.20
N PHE A 236 3.39 -8.30 29.22
CA PHE A 236 3.99 -7.43 28.23
C PHE A 236 2.91 -6.72 27.39
N GLY A 237 1.85 -7.44 26.99
CA GLY A 237 0.69 -6.83 26.34
C GLY A 237 0.06 -5.69 27.14
N VAL A 238 -0.10 -5.87 28.48
CA VAL A 238 -0.57 -4.77 29.33
C VAL A 238 0.44 -3.62 29.39
N ALA A 239 1.72 -3.94 29.45
CA ALA A 239 2.78 -2.91 29.53
C ALA A 239 2.77 -1.98 28.29
N VAL A 240 2.49 -2.52 27.10
CA VAL A 240 2.43 -1.77 25.82
C VAL A 240 1.01 -1.39 25.38
N GLU A 241 0.00 -1.54 26.26
CA GLU A 241 -1.41 -1.22 25.93
C GLU A 241 -1.90 -1.93 24.67
N MET A 242 -1.65 -3.23 24.57
CA MET A 242 -2.01 -4.05 23.41
C MET A 242 -3.48 -3.89 23.03
N GLN A 243 -3.73 -3.67 21.76
CA GLN A 243 -5.07 -3.61 21.16
C GLN A 243 -5.41 -5.00 20.61
N TYR A 244 -6.33 -5.69 21.27
CA TYR A 244 -6.67 -7.08 20.96
C TYR A 244 -7.80 -7.15 19.93
N GLU A 245 -7.51 -7.78 18.79
CA GLU A 245 -8.47 -7.99 17.71
C GLU A 245 -8.38 -9.42 17.17
N ALA A 246 -9.47 -9.93 16.57
CA ALA A 246 -9.53 -11.32 16.10
C ALA A 246 -8.63 -11.59 14.88
N SER A 247 -8.41 -10.59 14.05
CA SER A 247 -7.52 -10.66 12.88
C SER A 247 -6.03 -10.56 13.23
N GLY A 248 -5.70 -9.99 14.40
CA GLY A 248 -4.33 -9.77 14.86
C GLY A 248 -4.31 -8.71 15.95
N SER A 249 -3.45 -8.89 16.97
CA SER A 249 -3.31 -7.93 18.05
C SER A 249 -2.06 -7.07 17.85
N GLY A 250 -2.17 -5.76 18.06
CA GLY A 250 -1.09 -4.80 17.81
C GLY A 250 -0.90 -3.80 18.96
N ALA A 251 0.28 -3.22 19.03
CA ALA A 251 0.61 -2.14 19.95
C ALA A 251 1.60 -1.17 19.27
N TYR A 252 1.73 0.01 19.84
CA TYR A 252 2.74 0.97 19.38
C TYR A 252 4.14 0.53 19.78
N ASP A 253 5.04 0.35 18.81
CA ASP A 253 6.42 -0.12 19.05
C ASP A 253 7.19 0.81 19.97
N MET A 254 6.96 2.13 19.89
CA MET A 254 7.59 3.11 20.76
C MET A 254 7.14 3.06 22.22
N LEU A 255 6.14 2.22 22.57
CA LEU A 255 5.83 1.88 23.97
C LEU A 255 6.81 0.85 24.56
N VAL A 256 7.51 0.09 23.72
CA VAL A 256 8.44 -0.97 24.15
C VAL A 256 9.59 -0.44 25.02
N PRO A 257 10.31 0.65 24.65
CA PRO A 257 11.34 1.23 25.51
C PRO A 257 10.83 1.57 26.91
N TYR A 258 9.70 2.27 26.96
CA TYR A 258 9.06 2.63 28.23
C TYR A 258 8.66 1.41 29.06
N ALA A 259 8.03 0.42 28.43
CA ALA A 259 7.61 -0.81 29.08
C ALA A 259 8.79 -1.57 29.71
N LEU A 260 9.87 -1.73 28.94
CA LEU A 260 11.08 -2.42 29.39
C LEU A 260 11.76 -1.70 30.57
N ARG A 261 11.92 -0.38 30.50
CA ARG A 261 12.52 0.40 31.60
C ARG A 261 11.65 0.41 32.83
N THR A 262 10.37 0.73 32.67
CA THR A 262 9.46 1.04 33.81
C THR A 262 8.98 -0.21 34.54
N TYR A 263 8.59 -1.24 33.81
CA TYR A 263 7.94 -2.40 34.38
C TYR A 263 8.88 -3.60 34.50
N PHE A 264 9.89 -3.69 33.65
CA PHE A 264 10.77 -4.86 33.62
C PHE A 264 12.21 -4.56 34.03
N GLY A 265 12.52 -3.33 34.42
CA GLY A 265 13.80 -2.96 34.99
C GLY A 265 14.99 -3.13 34.06
N TYR A 266 14.77 -2.96 32.74
CA TYR A 266 15.82 -2.93 31.74
C TYR A 266 16.63 -1.64 31.83
N ASP A 267 17.74 -1.61 31.11
CA ASP A 267 18.70 -0.51 31.11
C ASP A 267 18.06 0.84 30.76
N ALA A 268 18.51 1.90 31.40
CA ALA A 268 18.00 3.25 31.13
C ALA A 268 18.26 3.69 29.70
N GLY A 269 19.31 3.16 29.06
CA GLY A 269 19.66 3.45 27.65
C GLY A 269 18.81 2.70 26.61
N VAL A 270 17.79 1.94 27.00
CA VAL A 270 16.83 1.38 26.03
C VAL A 270 16.07 2.50 25.35
N ARG A 271 16.15 2.60 24.01
CA ARG A 271 15.52 3.69 23.27
C ARG A 271 15.00 3.25 21.90
N GLY A 272 14.03 4.01 21.38
CA GLY A 272 13.48 3.85 20.05
C GLY A 272 14.21 4.69 19.01
N HIS A 273 14.16 4.23 17.76
CA HIS A 273 14.67 4.93 16.59
C HIS A 273 13.63 4.82 15.47
N MET A 274 13.46 5.87 14.69
CA MET A 274 12.59 5.88 13.51
C MET A 274 13.44 6.02 12.25
N ARG A 275 13.23 5.16 11.27
CA ARG A 275 14.04 5.00 10.06
C ARG A 275 14.24 6.29 9.28
N ASN A 276 13.21 7.10 9.18
CA ASN A 276 13.22 8.35 8.41
C ASN A 276 14.19 9.45 8.89
N TYR A 277 14.88 9.22 10.01
CA TYR A 277 15.89 10.15 10.55
C TYR A 277 17.34 9.64 10.38
N TYR A 278 17.52 8.54 9.66
CA TYR A 278 18.81 7.88 9.50
C TYR A 278 19.04 7.51 8.03
N SER A 279 20.28 7.69 7.55
CA SER A 279 20.69 7.09 6.28
C SER A 279 20.72 5.56 6.38
N THR A 280 20.69 4.87 5.24
CA THR A 280 20.76 3.39 5.21
C THR A 280 22.03 2.88 5.86
N SER A 281 23.15 3.53 5.63
CA SER A 281 24.44 3.15 6.22
C SER A 281 24.46 3.32 7.74
N GLU A 282 23.91 4.43 8.26
CA GLU A 282 23.79 4.64 9.71
C GLU A 282 22.85 3.62 10.35
N TRP A 283 21.68 3.36 9.71
CA TRP A 283 20.71 2.40 10.19
C TRP A 283 21.30 1.01 10.33
N MET A 284 21.97 0.54 9.27
CA MET A 284 22.66 -0.76 9.29
C MET A 284 23.83 -0.77 10.28
N SER A 285 24.57 0.34 10.45
CA SER A 285 25.63 0.43 11.42
C SER A 285 25.12 0.30 12.87
N ILE A 286 23.98 0.91 13.20
CA ILE A 286 23.35 0.77 14.52
C ILE A 286 22.98 -0.70 14.75
N ILE A 287 22.32 -1.35 13.80
CA ILE A 287 21.92 -2.77 13.92
C ILE A 287 23.15 -3.66 14.13
N LYS A 288 24.17 -3.54 13.30
CA LYS A 288 25.38 -4.34 13.41
C LYS A 288 26.13 -4.09 14.72
N ASN A 289 26.16 -2.85 15.21
CA ASN A 289 26.78 -2.52 16.48
C ASN A 289 26.03 -3.19 17.65
N GLU A 290 24.70 -3.15 17.67
CA GLU A 290 23.90 -3.82 18.68
C GLU A 290 24.16 -5.34 18.69
N LEU A 291 24.05 -5.97 17.53
CA LEU A 291 24.22 -7.41 17.37
C LEU A 291 25.63 -7.86 17.75
N SER A 292 26.65 -7.08 17.36
CA SER A 292 28.06 -7.36 17.72
C SER A 292 28.32 -7.26 19.22
N GLN A 293 27.50 -6.49 19.95
CA GLN A 293 27.57 -6.38 21.39
C GLN A 293 26.67 -7.40 22.12
N GLY A 294 26.09 -8.36 21.40
CA GLY A 294 25.22 -9.40 21.96
C GLY A 294 23.86 -8.86 22.37
N ARG A 295 23.36 -7.79 21.72
CA ARG A 295 22.04 -7.21 21.98
C ARG A 295 21.13 -7.42 20.77
N PRO A 296 20.15 -8.34 20.89
CA PRO A 296 19.11 -8.45 19.84
C PRO A 296 18.33 -7.16 19.70
N VAL A 297 17.94 -6.82 18.48
CA VAL A 297 17.20 -5.61 18.14
C VAL A 297 15.72 -5.97 17.97
N PHE A 298 14.85 -5.27 18.70
CA PHE A 298 13.43 -5.24 18.37
C PHE A 298 13.25 -4.38 17.13
N TYR A 299 12.54 -4.89 16.13
CA TYR A 299 12.36 -4.20 14.86
C TYR A 299 10.90 -4.26 14.43
N GLY A 300 10.38 -3.14 13.93
CA GLY A 300 9.01 -3.00 13.49
C GLY A 300 8.88 -2.17 12.22
N GLY A 301 7.70 -2.25 11.65
CA GLY A 301 7.28 -1.45 10.52
C GLY A 301 5.80 -1.62 10.25
N THR A 302 5.19 -0.66 9.55
CA THR A 302 3.78 -0.69 9.17
C THR A 302 3.62 -0.87 7.67
N SER A 303 2.55 -1.55 7.26
CA SER A 303 2.19 -1.64 5.85
C SER A 303 1.47 -0.39 5.38
N ASP A 304 1.71 0.04 4.16
CA ASP A 304 1.05 1.18 3.52
C ASP A 304 -0.44 0.93 3.24
N LYS A 305 -0.88 -0.32 3.18
CA LYS A 305 -2.30 -0.69 2.98
C LYS A 305 -3.17 -0.48 4.23
N GLY A 306 -2.58 0.00 5.35
CA GLY A 306 -3.32 0.15 6.60
C GLY A 306 -3.82 -1.18 7.18
N SER A 307 -3.32 -2.31 6.68
CA SER A 307 -3.67 -3.66 7.13
C SER A 307 -2.93 -4.10 8.39
N GLY A 308 -2.19 -3.19 9.04
CA GLY A 308 -1.42 -3.45 10.25
C GLY A 308 0.10 -3.36 10.03
N GLY A 309 0.84 -3.44 11.14
CA GLY A 309 2.28 -3.55 11.17
C GLY A 309 2.71 -4.90 11.73
N HIS A 310 3.98 -5.22 11.59
CA HIS A 310 4.55 -6.40 12.23
C HIS A 310 5.84 -6.07 12.96
N ALA A 311 6.00 -6.63 14.16
CA ALA A 311 7.22 -6.56 14.94
C ALA A 311 7.90 -7.93 15.00
N PHE A 312 9.23 -7.94 14.92
CA PHE A 312 10.07 -9.13 14.91
C PHE A 312 11.45 -8.84 15.54
N VAL A 313 12.31 -9.81 15.59
CA VAL A 313 13.63 -9.66 16.18
C VAL A 313 14.72 -9.83 15.14
N LEU A 314 15.66 -8.87 15.11
CA LEU A 314 16.92 -9.02 14.41
C LEU A 314 17.96 -9.52 15.42
N ASP A 315 18.64 -10.61 15.10
CA ASP A 315 19.50 -11.27 16.11
C ASP A 315 20.83 -11.83 15.57
N GLY A 316 21.15 -11.57 14.30
CA GLY A 316 22.43 -11.94 13.70
C GLY A 316 22.67 -11.25 12.37
N TYR A 317 23.88 -11.29 11.83
CA TYR A 317 24.15 -10.79 10.48
C TYR A 317 25.39 -11.44 9.85
N ASP A 318 25.48 -11.35 8.52
CA ASP A 318 26.59 -11.89 7.75
C ASP A 318 27.49 -10.80 7.12
N SER A 319 28.48 -11.24 6.37
CA SER A 319 29.49 -10.37 5.73
C SER A 319 28.99 -9.58 4.51
N GLN A 320 27.75 -9.83 4.08
CA GLN A 320 27.11 -9.17 2.93
C GLN A 320 25.82 -8.45 3.32
N ASP A 321 25.74 -8.08 4.60
CA ASP A 321 24.63 -7.28 5.16
C ASP A 321 23.26 -7.96 5.17
N PHE A 322 23.21 -9.30 5.03
CA PHE A 322 22.01 -10.03 5.37
C PHE A 322 21.87 -10.11 6.88
N VAL A 323 20.70 -9.76 7.37
CA VAL A 323 20.39 -9.77 8.81
C VAL A 323 19.48 -10.95 9.11
N HIS A 324 19.81 -11.69 10.17
CA HIS A 324 18.98 -12.80 10.62
C HIS A 324 17.73 -12.29 11.33
N VAL A 325 16.57 -12.77 10.87
CA VAL A 325 15.23 -12.38 11.34
C VAL A 325 14.58 -13.57 12.05
N ASN A 326 14.09 -13.33 13.26
CA ASN A 326 13.19 -14.23 13.97
C ASN A 326 11.77 -13.63 13.94
N TRP A 327 10.91 -14.22 13.13
CA TRP A 327 9.56 -13.73 12.82
C TRP A 327 8.55 -13.88 13.98
N GLY A 328 8.87 -14.60 15.06
CA GLY A 328 7.93 -14.85 16.16
C GLY A 328 6.83 -15.87 15.83
N TRP A 329 7.12 -16.83 14.94
CA TRP A 329 6.21 -17.90 14.50
C TRP A 329 6.84 -19.28 14.68
N TYR A 330 7.21 -19.60 15.92
CA TYR A 330 7.82 -20.91 16.28
C TYR A 330 9.09 -21.25 15.50
N GLY A 331 9.79 -20.23 15.00
CA GLY A 331 10.98 -20.37 14.18
C GLY A 331 10.70 -20.72 12.71
N ASN A 332 9.45 -20.76 12.29
CA ASN A 332 9.09 -20.97 10.90
C ASN A 332 9.61 -19.81 10.04
N SER A 333 10.30 -20.17 8.98
CA SER A 333 10.89 -19.25 8.00
C SER A 333 11.93 -18.26 8.54
N ASN A 334 12.47 -18.48 9.76
CA ASN A 334 13.60 -17.69 10.23
C ASN A 334 14.80 -17.85 9.28
N GLY A 335 15.53 -16.77 9.04
CA GLY A 335 16.67 -16.81 8.10
C GLY A 335 17.34 -15.45 7.97
N TYR A 336 18.23 -15.34 7.01
CA TYR A 336 18.97 -14.14 6.69
C TYR A 336 18.31 -13.42 5.52
N PHE A 337 17.93 -12.14 5.72
CA PHE A 337 17.20 -11.32 4.78
C PHE A 337 17.94 -10.01 4.51
N ARG A 338 17.81 -9.50 3.30
CA ARG A 338 18.21 -8.13 2.98
C ARG A 338 17.19 -7.16 3.52
N ILE A 339 17.38 -6.63 4.71
CA ILE A 339 16.45 -5.68 5.34
C ILE A 339 16.57 -4.26 4.80
N ASN A 340 17.65 -3.92 4.11
CA ASN A 340 17.76 -2.70 3.32
C ASN A 340 16.87 -2.72 2.07
N HIS A 341 16.37 -3.89 1.66
CA HIS A 341 15.32 -4.09 0.67
C HIS A 341 13.95 -4.36 1.34
N LEU A 342 13.86 -4.31 2.67
CA LEU A 342 12.59 -4.18 3.42
C LEU A 342 12.08 -2.75 3.36
N ASP A 343 12.85 -1.86 2.80
CA ASP A 343 12.48 -0.54 2.41
C ASP A 343 12.40 -0.56 0.88
N PRO A 344 11.23 -0.82 0.30
CA PRO A 344 11.03 -0.55 -1.10
C PRO A 344 10.76 0.94 -1.29
N SER A 345 11.66 1.77 -0.83
CA SER A 345 11.81 3.09 -1.37
C SER A 345 11.99 3.01 -2.89
N SER A 346 12.42 1.88 -3.41
CA SER A 346 12.32 1.54 -4.83
C SER A 346 10.90 1.37 -5.37
N LEU A 347 9.83 1.42 -4.55
CA LEU A 347 8.45 1.24 -5.00
C LEU A 347 7.59 2.49 -4.91
N GLY A 348 8.13 3.60 -4.41
CA GLY A 348 7.45 4.87 -4.33
C GLY A 348 6.18 4.87 -3.45
N GLU A 349 5.93 5.97 -2.76
CA GLU A 349 4.65 6.20 -2.10
C GLU A 349 3.52 6.16 -3.13
N GLY A 350 2.66 5.17 -3.02
CA GLY A 350 1.49 4.98 -3.88
C GLY A 350 1.52 3.77 -4.79
N GLY A 351 2.62 3.09 -4.94
CA GLY A 351 2.63 1.74 -5.51
C GLY A 351 1.92 0.81 -4.54
N GLY A 352 0.67 0.47 -4.78
CA GLY A 352 -0.23 -0.22 -3.88
C GLY A 352 0.13 -1.66 -3.52
N ALA A 353 1.35 -1.89 -3.09
CA ALA A 353 1.81 -3.14 -2.54
C ALA A 353 2.37 -2.87 -1.15
N GLY A 354 1.57 -3.06 -0.13
CA GLY A 354 1.94 -2.83 1.25
C GLY A 354 3.15 -3.62 1.70
N GLY A 355 4.16 -2.89 2.15
CA GLY A 355 5.28 -3.41 2.87
C GLY A 355 5.44 -2.77 4.24
N TYR A 356 6.35 -3.27 5.04
CA TYR A 356 6.69 -2.68 6.35
C TYR A 356 7.59 -1.44 6.23
N ASN A 357 7.46 -0.66 5.16
CA ASN A 357 8.36 0.46 4.87
C ASN A 357 7.91 1.78 5.41
N LEU A 358 6.62 1.90 5.62
CA LEU A 358 6.12 3.08 6.28
C LEU A 358 6.45 2.94 7.76
N SER A 359 7.16 3.95 8.26
CA SER A 359 7.47 4.02 9.70
C SER A 359 8.25 2.81 10.22
N GLN A 360 9.28 2.34 9.49
CA GLN A 360 10.21 1.39 10.09
C GLN A 360 10.78 1.99 11.35
N ASP A 361 10.86 1.19 12.38
CA ASP A 361 11.44 1.56 13.65
C ASP A 361 12.22 0.40 14.27
N MET A 362 13.04 0.72 15.24
CA MET A 362 13.74 -0.29 16.06
C MET A 362 13.90 0.19 17.49
N VAL A 363 14.01 -0.77 18.40
CA VAL A 363 14.41 -0.52 19.78
C VAL A 363 15.77 -1.14 20.01
N THR A 364 16.69 -0.34 20.53
CA THR A 364 18.09 -0.72 20.80
C THR A 364 18.43 -0.58 22.29
N GLY A 365 19.64 -0.99 22.66
CA GLY A 365 20.08 -0.93 24.06
C GLY A 365 19.38 -1.92 24.97
N ILE A 366 18.68 -2.92 24.43
CA ILE A 366 17.90 -3.89 25.21
C ILE A 366 18.85 -4.83 25.96
N ARG A 367 19.05 -4.58 27.23
CA ARG A 367 19.87 -5.37 28.17
C ARG A 367 19.40 -5.18 29.62
N PRO A 368 19.70 -6.08 30.52
CA PRO A 368 19.49 -5.86 31.97
C PRO A 368 20.15 -4.56 32.43
N ALA A 369 19.53 -3.87 33.39
CA ALA A 369 20.01 -2.59 33.89
C ALA A 369 21.46 -2.66 34.35
N GLN A 370 22.25 -1.66 34.04
CA GLN A 370 23.62 -1.50 34.42
C GLN A 370 23.77 -0.29 35.37
N ALA A 371 24.64 -0.42 36.38
CA ALA A 371 24.89 0.68 37.28
C ALA A 371 25.53 1.87 36.54
N GLY A 372 24.97 3.06 36.74
CA GLY A 372 25.47 4.28 36.10
C GLY A 372 24.93 4.52 34.70
N SER A 373 24.08 3.66 34.18
CA SER A 373 23.36 3.92 32.90
C SER A 373 22.44 5.11 33.07
N VAL A 374 22.44 6.02 32.08
CA VAL A 374 21.57 7.18 32.04
C VAL A 374 20.59 7.02 30.90
N ARG A 375 19.45 7.67 31.01
CA ARG A 375 18.46 7.72 29.94
C ARG A 375 19.01 8.61 28.82
N GLU A 376 18.87 8.13 27.60
CA GLU A 376 19.07 8.93 26.40
C GLU A 376 17.72 9.26 25.78
N TYR A 377 17.45 10.55 25.63
CA TYR A 377 16.25 11.02 24.98
C TYR A 377 16.37 10.97 23.46
N ALA A 378 15.27 10.78 22.76
CA ALA A 378 15.21 10.74 21.28
C ALA A 378 14.29 11.85 20.78
N LEU A 379 14.88 13.05 20.54
CA LEU A 379 14.19 14.15 19.89
C LEU A 379 14.57 14.24 18.43
N TYR A 380 13.62 14.65 17.60
CA TYR A 380 13.80 14.77 16.16
C TYR A 380 13.24 16.08 15.63
N GLY A 381 13.89 16.65 14.59
CA GLY A 381 13.40 17.80 13.85
C GLY A 381 12.42 17.34 12.77
N GLU A 382 11.17 17.75 12.89
CA GLU A 382 10.08 17.39 11.96
C GLU A 382 9.90 18.42 10.83
N SER A 383 10.63 19.51 10.85
CA SER A 383 10.70 20.51 9.80
C SER A 383 12.15 20.87 9.50
N ARG A 384 12.38 21.48 8.35
CA ARG A 384 13.71 22.02 8.03
C ARG A 384 14.20 22.95 9.14
N LEU A 385 15.51 22.97 9.38
CA LEU A 385 16.13 24.01 10.19
C LEU A 385 16.08 25.33 9.41
N SER A 386 15.51 26.36 9.99
CA SER A 386 15.53 27.72 9.49
C SER A 386 16.49 28.55 10.35
N VAL A 387 17.39 29.27 9.71
CA VAL A 387 18.31 30.18 10.37
C VAL A 387 18.07 31.60 9.84
N ASP A 388 17.78 32.54 10.71
CA ASP A 388 17.41 33.90 10.35
C ASP A 388 18.22 34.94 11.16
N GLY A 389 18.67 35.97 10.48
CA GLY A 389 19.35 37.12 11.07
C GLY A 389 20.80 37.35 10.65
N PRO A 390 21.41 38.46 11.07
CA PRO A 390 22.80 38.74 10.82
C PRO A 390 23.70 37.86 11.69
N PHE A 391 24.68 37.25 11.09
CA PHE A 391 25.74 36.52 11.79
C PHE A 391 26.70 37.49 12.50
N GLY A 392 27.39 37.03 13.56
CA GLY A 392 28.31 37.85 14.36
C GLY A 392 27.65 38.68 15.48
N GLY A 393 26.33 38.63 15.62
CA GLY A 393 25.58 39.34 16.65
C GLY A 393 24.49 38.52 17.30
N THR A 394 23.31 38.71 16.80
CA THR A 394 22.11 37.96 17.25
C THR A 394 21.44 37.36 16.04
N PHE A 395 21.18 36.06 16.08
CA PHE A 395 20.40 35.35 15.08
C PHE A 395 19.49 34.31 15.72
N SER A 396 18.52 33.81 15.00
CA SER A 396 17.60 32.80 15.49
C SER A 396 17.65 31.53 14.64
N MET A 397 17.42 30.41 15.30
CA MET A 397 17.28 29.10 14.66
C MET A 397 15.92 28.51 15.06
N MET A 398 15.22 27.94 14.11
CA MET A 398 13.87 27.37 14.34
C MET A 398 13.72 26.02 13.65
N SER A 399 13.17 25.08 14.38
CA SER A 399 12.66 23.81 13.85
C SER A 399 11.44 23.36 14.66
N PHE A 400 10.55 22.55 14.06
CA PHE A 400 9.61 21.77 14.83
C PHE A 400 10.33 20.58 15.42
N VAL A 401 10.16 20.35 16.73
CA VAL A 401 10.85 19.27 17.45
C VAL A 401 9.81 18.30 18.01
N GLY A 402 9.95 17.04 17.64
CA GLY A 402 9.14 15.93 18.13
C GLY A 402 9.86 15.12 19.20
N ASN A 403 9.10 14.61 20.15
CA ASN A 403 9.55 13.63 21.15
C ASN A 403 8.86 12.30 20.84
N ILE A 404 9.60 11.29 20.37
CA ILE A 404 9.05 9.97 20.05
C ILE A 404 8.93 9.05 21.26
N ASP A 405 9.49 9.41 22.40
CA ASP A 405 9.32 8.66 23.63
C ASP A 405 7.98 8.99 24.29
N VAL A 406 7.33 8.02 24.91
CA VAL A 406 6.05 8.22 25.63
C VAL A 406 6.22 9.04 26.91
N GLU A 407 7.42 9.13 27.43
CA GLU A 407 7.74 9.95 28.57
C GLU A 407 8.05 11.40 28.17
N PRO A 408 7.66 12.38 29.01
CA PRO A 408 7.96 13.77 28.72
C PRO A 408 9.46 14.04 28.69
N PHE A 409 9.88 14.93 27.81
CA PHE A 409 11.21 15.51 27.80
C PHE A 409 11.23 16.80 28.62
N SER A 410 12.25 16.96 29.46
CA SER A 410 12.62 18.22 30.09
C SER A 410 14.12 18.41 29.94
N GLY A 411 14.53 19.57 29.46
CA GLY A 411 15.93 19.82 29.19
C GLY A 411 16.15 21.12 28.44
N ARG A 412 17.20 21.15 27.65
CA ARG A 412 17.61 22.30 26.87
C ARG A 412 17.65 21.98 25.37
N ILE A 413 17.32 22.99 24.58
CA ILE A 413 17.60 23.00 23.15
C ILE A 413 18.45 24.22 22.83
N GLU A 414 19.53 24.04 22.11
CA GLU A 414 20.51 25.10 21.85
C GLU A 414 20.96 25.03 20.40
N GLY A 415 21.49 26.15 19.88
CA GLY A 415 22.28 26.17 18.67
C GLY A 415 23.72 25.75 18.95
N ALA A 416 24.33 25.06 18.02
CA ALA A 416 25.71 24.62 18.14
C ALA A 416 26.43 24.76 16.80
N LEU A 417 27.78 24.92 16.88
CA LEU A 417 28.67 24.79 15.78
C LEU A 417 29.22 23.36 15.75
N VAL A 418 29.02 22.69 14.63
CA VAL A 418 29.39 21.29 14.40
C VAL A 418 30.39 21.21 13.29
N LYS A 419 31.41 20.37 13.41
CA LYS A 419 32.41 20.07 12.37
C LYS A 419 32.67 18.58 12.33
N ASP A 420 32.60 17.98 11.14
CA ASP A 420 32.81 16.54 10.93
C ASP A 420 31.91 15.65 11.85
N GLY A 421 30.70 16.10 12.10
CA GLY A 421 29.75 15.43 12.98
C GLY A 421 29.94 15.66 14.49
N GLU A 422 30.99 16.36 14.89
CA GLU A 422 31.29 16.62 16.31
C GLU A 422 30.88 18.05 16.71
N ILE A 423 30.32 18.19 17.91
CA ILE A 423 29.95 19.50 18.46
C ILE A 423 31.19 20.19 18.96
N VAL A 424 31.58 21.26 18.26
CA VAL A 424 32.81 22.04 18.62
C VAL A 424 32.51 23.22 19.54
N ALA A 425 31.30 23.79 19.49
CA ALA A 425 30.87 24.84 20.41
C ALA A 425 29.34 24.85 20.55
N VAL A 426 28.86 25.04 21.77
CA VAL A 426 27.45 25.27 22.07
C VAL A 426 27.23 26.77 22.21
N LEU A 427 26.33 27.31 21.38
CA LEU A 427 26.16 28.74 21.21
C LEU A 427 25.12 29.37 22.16
N GLY A 428 24.31 28.55 22.79
CA GLY A 428 23.21 28.94 23.67
C GLY A 428 21.82 28.60 23.13
N GLY A 429 20.82 28.78 23.95
CA GLY A 429 19.44 28.49 23.60
C GLY A 429 18.50 28.54 24.79
N ASP A 430 17.46 27.75 24.79
CA ASP A 430 16.36 27.84 25.73
C ASP A 430 16.04 26.49 26.40
N ASN A 431 15.27 26.56 27.48
CA ASN A 431 14.68 25.35 28.08
C ASN A 431 13.59 24.81 27.15
N LEU A 432 13.52 23.50 27.03
CA LEU A 432 12.51 22.79 26.25
C LEU A 432 11.81 21.76 27.13
N SER A 433 10.48 21.82 27.12
CA SER A 433 9.64 20.76 27.70
C SER A 433 8.66 20.28 26.62
N LEU A 434 8.67 18.99 26.37
CA LEU A 434 7.75 18.35 25.43
C LEU A 434 6.98 17.26 26.19
N SER A 435 5.69 17.17 25.94
CA SER A 435 4.92 16.01 26.40
C SER A 435 5.43 14.73 25.78
N GLY A 436 5.18 13.62 26.43
CA GLY A 436 5.45 12.31 25.85
C GLY A 436 4.69 12.10 24.55
N PHE A 437 5.22 11.23 23.70
CA PHE A 437 4.59 10.85 22.45
C PHE A 437 3.17 10.35 22.69
N SER A 438 2.20 11.10 22.24
CA SER A 438 0.83 10.65 22.09
C SER A 438 0.36 11.09 20.71
N LYS A 439 0.41 10.22 19.75
CA LYS A 439 -0.16 10.37 18.40
C LYS A 439 0.17 11.72 17.72
N GLY A 440 1.42 11.96 17.43
CA GLY A 440 1.83 13.08 16.59
C GLY A 440 1.96 14.42 17.30
N HIS A 441 2.42 14.47 18.54
CA HIS A 441 2.74 15.73 19.21
C HIS A 441 4.09 16.24 18.71
N SER A 442 4.05 17.31 17.92
CA SER A 442 5.20 18.12 17.58
C SER A 442 5.13 19.45 18.31
N GLY A 443 6.27 19.93 18.76
CA GLY A 443 6.42 21.28 19.33
C GLY A 443 7.30 22.14 18.44
N SER A 444 7.01 23.44 18.32
CA SER A 444 7.95 24.36 17.68
C SER A 444 8.99 24.82 18.69
N SER A 445 10.27 24.82 18.27
CA SER A 445 11.36 25.37 19.08
C SER A 445 12.05 26.49 18.32
N LEU A 446 12.02 27.68 18.92
CA LEU A 446 12.73 28.86 18.48
C LEU A 446 13.89 29.13 19.43
N VAL A 447 15.11 29.02 18.94
CA VAL A 447 16.31 29.32 19.71
C VAL A 447 16.83 30.67 19.28
N ASN A 448 16.86 31.64 20.22
CA ASN A 448 17.43 32.96 19.99
C ASN A 448 18.87 33.01 20.50
N LEU A 449 19.82 33.13 19.60
CA LEU A 449 21.24 33.17 19.92
C LEU A 449 21.70 34.61 20.06
N ARG A 450 22.36 34.93 21.19
CA ARG A 450 22.94 36.25 21.50
C ARG A 450 24.38 36.12 21.91
N ASN A 451 25.17 37.11 21.53
CA ASN A 451 26.62 37.19 21.87
C ASN A 451 27.38 35.95 21.35
N VAL A 452 27.12 35.57 20.12
CA VAL A 452 27.65 34.33 19.51
C VAL A 452 29.17 34.39 19.41
N ALA A 453 29.77 35.55 19.10
CA ALA A 453 31.23 35.74 18.98
C ALA A 453 31.97 35.27 20.25
N SER A 454 31.45 35.51 21.43
CA SER A 454 32.06 35.04 22.69
C SER A 454 31.96 33.53 22.91
N LYS A 455 31.13 32.84 22.14
CA LYS A 455 30.91 31.40 22.28
C LYS A 455 31.76 30.57 21.31
N VAL A 456 32.32 31.23 20.29
CA VAL A 456 33.25 30.59 19.34
C VAL A 456 34.69 30.93 19.63
N GLU A 457 34.97 31.60 20.78
CA GLU A 457 36.36 31.87 21.21
C GLU A 457 37.13 30.57 21.37
N GLY A 458 38.24 30.44 20.69
CA GLY A 458 39.04 29.21 20.67
C GLY A 458 38.67 28.19 19.60
N VAL A 459 37.59 28.43 18.84
CA VAL A 459 37.29 27.64 17.65
C VAL A 459 38.24 28.10 16.53
N ALA A 460 38.81 27.15 15.78
CA ALA A 460 39.75 27.48 14.71
C ALA A 460 39.03 28.19 13.54
N ASP A 461 39.67 29.21 12.98
CA ASP A 461 39.21 29.81 11.73
C ASP A 461 39.23 28.77 10.58
N GLY A 462 38.28 28.83 9.70
CA GLY A 462 38.18 27.95 8.53
C GLY A 462 36.75 27.62 8.12
N ASP A 463 36.66 26.77 7.11
CA ASP A 463 35.43 26.32 6.51
C ASP A 463 35.00 24.95 7.04
N GLY A 464 33.83 24.46 6.59
CA GLY A 464 33.32 23.12 6.89
C GLY A 464 32.61 23.01 8.23
N TYR A 465 32.21 24.13 8.81
CA TYR A 465 31.35 24.14 9.97
C TYR A 465 29.87 24.17 9.56
N GLU A 466 29.04 23.62 10.45
CA GLU A 466 27.58 23.67 10.33
C GLU A 466 26.95 24.25 11.60
N LEU A 467 25.98 25.13 11.44
CA LEU A 467 25.07 25.49 12.51
C LEU A 467 23.98 24.40 12.60
N ARG A 468 23.91 23.72 13.74
CA ARG A 468 22.94 22.67 14.04
C ARG A 468 22.18 23.00 15.32
N MET A 469 20.97 22.49 15.46
CA MET A 469 20.34 22.44 16.76
C MET A 469 20.82 21.21 17.54
N VAL A 470 21.03 21.38 18.82
CA VAL A 470 21.41 20.32 19.77
C VAL A 470 20.49 20.35 20.96
N TYR A 471 20.29 19.19 21.58
CA TYR A 471 19.46 19.06 22.79
C TYR A 471 20.19 18.24 23.84
N ARG A 472 19.77 18.45 25.11
CA ARG A 472 20.24 17.67 26.25
C ARG A 472 19.17 17.63 27.33
N GLY A 473 18.83 16.45 27.81
CA GLY A 473 17.94 16.28 28.96
C GLY A 473 18.57 16.80 30.25
N ASP A 474 17.77 17.16 31.24
CA ASP A 474 18.25 17.69 32.52
C ASP A 474 19.20 16.72 33.26
N GLU A 475 19.06 15.43 33.05
CA GLU A 475 19.87 14.38 33.67
C GLU A 475 21.03 13.89 32.78
N GLU A 476 21.09 14.35 31.53
CA GLU A 476 22.14 13.95 30.58
C GLU A 476 23.39 14.83 30.72
N ALA A 477 24.56 14.21 30.58
CA ALA A 477 25.83 14.93 30.56
C ALA A 477 26.23 15.40 29.14
N ALA A 478 25.85 14.66 28.11
CA ALA A 478 26.21 14.90 26.72
C ALA A 478 25.16 15.68 25.97
N TRP A 479 25.58 16.45 24.99
CA TRP A 479 24.72 17.07 24.01
C TRP A 479 24.50 16.10 22.83
N HIS A 480 23.27 16.09 22.28
CA HIS A 480 22.88 15.33 21.11
C HIS A 480 22.55 16.27 19.96
N ILE A 481 23.04 15.98 18.78
CA ILE A 481 22.67 16.72 17.57
C ILE A 481 21.21 16.36 17.22
N LEU A 482 20.38 17.38 17.05
CA LEU A 482 18.99 17.17 16.63
C LEU A 482 18.98 16.65 15.19
N ARG A 483 18.54 15.42 15.02
CA ARG A 483 18.37 14.80 13.70
C ARG A 483 17.09 15.31 13.06
N HIS A 484 17.13 15.62 11.79
CA HIS A 484 15.98 15.99 11.00
C HIS A 484 15.61 14.82 10.09
N SER A 485 14.36 14.78 9.65
CA SER A 485 13.93 13.83 8.64
C SER A 485 14.84 13.91 7.40
N ASN A 486 15.16 12.77 6.83
CA ASN A 486 16.09 12.67 5.70
C ASN A 486 15.75 13.69 4.59
N GLY A 487 16.78 14.36 4.07
CA GLY A 487 16.75 15.43 3.06
C GLY A 487 16.12 16.76 3.51
N LEU A 488 15.59 16.86 4.72
CA LEU A 488 15.31 18.19 5.26
C LEU A 488 16.60 18.87 5.67
N PRO A 489 16.83 20.16 5.30
CA PRO A 489 17.96 20.90 5.79
C PRO A 489 18.05 20.87 7.32
N SER A 490 19.05 20.20 7.83
CA SER A 490 19.28 19.98 9.27
C SER A 490 20.32 20.93 9.85
N GLY A 491 21.02 21.67 8.99
CA GLY A 491 22.05 22.63 9.37
C GLY A 491 22.21 23.73 8.32
N MET A 492 22.97 24.72 8.67
CA MET A 492 23.43 25.77 7.77
C MET A 492 24.96 25.77 7.74
N TYR A 493 25.54 25.69 6.55
CA TYR A 493 26.98 25.75 6.39
C TYR A 493 27.51 27.13 6.67
N VAL A 494 28.55 27.19 7.47
CA VAL A 494 29.20 28.43 7.91
C VAL A 494 30.70 28.28 7.94
N SER A 495 31.40 29.43 7.87
CA SER A 495 32.85 29.54 8.12
C SER A 495 33.05 30.31 9.40
N VAL A 496 34.15 30.03 10.09
CA VAL A 496 34.66 30.86 11.20
C VAL A 496 35.79 31.72 10.69
N VAL A 497 35.64 33.03 10.79
CA VAL A 497 36.60 34.01 10.30
C VAL A 497 36.86 35.05 11.38
N ASN A 498 38.12 35.09 11.92
CA ASN A 498 38.51 35.94 13.04
C ASN A 498 37.59 35.81 14.27
N GLY A 499 37.10 34.57 14.52
CA GLY A 499 36.17 34.29 15.62
C GLY A 499 34.72 34.70 15.37
N ASP A 500 34.35 35.14 14.17
CA ASP A 500 32.96 35.42 13.77
C ASP A 500 32.42 34.28 12.87
N ILE A 501 31.13 33.99 13.02
CA ILE A 501 30.42 33.06 12.15
C ILE A 501 29.93 33.83 10.92
N VAL A 502 30.34 33.40 9.74
CA VAL A 502 29.86 33.96 8.47
C VAL A 502 29.23 32.87 7.61
N PRO A 503 28.26 33.19 6.72
CA PRO A 503 27.71 32.22 5.79
C PRO A 503 28.80 31.51 5.01
N GLY A 504 28.76 30.18 4.96
CA GLY A 504 29.66 29.30 4.20
C GLY A 504 28.93 28.67 3.02
N GLU A 505 29.75 28.18 2.09
CA GLU A 505 29.20 27.36 1.00
C GLU A 505 29.17 25.87 1.39
N LYS A 506 28.16 25.18 0.95
CA LYS A 506 28.02 23.71 1.13
C LYS A 506 28.98 23.03 0.15
N HIS A 507 29.97 22.32 0.63
CA HIS A 507 30.76 21.37 -0.15
C HIS A 507 30.08 19.98 -0.15
N THR A 508 28.81 19.91 -0.47
CA THR A 508 28.10 18.62 -0.58
C THR A 508 27.94 18.22 -2.04
N PRO A 509 27.96 16.94 -2.35
CA PRO A 509 27.48 16.46 -3.65
C PRO A 509 26.08 17.02 -3.88
N TYR A 510 25.83 17.55 -5.07
CA TYR A 510 24.53 18.06 -5.46
C TYR A 510 23.57 16.88 -5.60
N PRO A 511 22.24 17.05 -5.33
CA PRO A 511 21.27 16.05 -5.70
C PRO A 511 21.45 15.69 -7.18
N ASP A 512 21.85 14.46 -7.43
CA ASP A 512 21.95 13.88 -8.76
C ASP A 512 20.89 12.78 -8.86
N VAL A 513 19.82 13.08 -9.58
CA VAL A 513 18.66 12.21 -9.68
C VAL A 513 18.32 11.98 -11.13
N VAL A 514 18.12 10.73 -11.46
CA VAL A 514 17.72 10.32 -12.80
C VAL A 514 16.35 9.65 -12.77
N LEU A 515 15.58 9.84 -13.84
CA LEU A 515 14.34 9.10 -14.04
C LEU A 515 14.66 7.72 -14.65
N HIS A 516 14.16 6.67 -14.02
CA HIS A 516 14.18 5.30 -14.54
C HIS A 516 12.93 4.98 -15.36
N SER A 517 11.87 5.76 -15.22
CA SER A 517 10.70 5.71 -16.09
C SER A 517 10.25 7.12 -16.45
N ALA A 518 9.52 7.27 -17.56
CA ALA A 518 8.82 8.52 -17.83
C ALA A 518 7.84 8.83 -16.70
N ILE A 519 7.59 10.13 -16.45
CA ILE A 519 6.54 10.54 -15.52
C ILE A 519 5.19 10.19 -16.15
N GLU A 520 4.49 9.23 -15.58
CA GLU A 520 3.16 8.84 -16.02
C GLU A 520 2.11 9.68 -15.29
N THR A 521 1.08 10.06 -16.03
CA THR A 521 -0.12 10.73 -15.50
C THR A 521 -1.36 9.92 -15.89
N ASP A 522 -2.43 10.09 -15.16
CA ASP A 522 -3.68 9.36 -15.41
C ASP A 522 -4.64 10.10 -16.36
N GLY A 523 -4.11 10.89 -17.28
CA GLY A 523 -4.83 11.63 -18.33
C GLY A 523 -4.89 13.13 -18.06
N ASP A 524 -5.86 13.81 -18.67
CA ASP A 524 -6.01 15.27 -18.58
C ASP A 524 -6.18 15.76 -17.14
N LEU A 525 -5.57 16.90 -16.82
CA LEU A 525 -5.70 17.58 -15.53
C LEU A 525 -6.78 18.67 -15.64
N TYR A 526 -7.21 19.17 -14.49
CA TYR A 526 -8.23 20.23 -14.42
C TYR A 526 -7.78 21.36 -13.51
N VAL A 527 -7.94 22.59 -13.92
CA VAL A 527 -7.69 23.77 -13.08
C VAL A 527 -8.48 23.67 -11.78
N GLY A 528 -7.79 23.73 -10.65
CA GLY A 528 -8.41 23.57 -9.30
C GLY A 528 -8.74 22.12 -8.91
N GLY A 529 -8.39 21.14 -9.75
CA GLY A 529 -8.53 19.71 -9.48
C GLY A 529 -7.23 19.08 -8.97
N TYR A 530 -7.07 17.78 -9.19
CA TYR A 530 -5.94 16.99 -8.72
C TYR A 530 -5.36 16.15 -9.87
N GLY A 531 -4.04 16.15 -9.98
CA GLY A 531 -3.29 15.30 -10.89
C GLY A 531 -2.60 14.15 -10.14
N ARG A 532 -2.22 13.12 -10.88
CA ARG A 532 -1.35 12.03 -10.40
C ARG A 532 -0.08 12.03 -11.22
N ALA A 533 1.04 11.84 -10.58
CA ALA A 533 2.33 11.56 -11.22
C ALA A 533 2.91 10.27 -10.62
N SER A 534 3.28 9.34 -11.48
CA SER A 534 3.94 8.09 -11.11
C SER A 534 5.17 7.90 -11.96
N PHE A 535 6.33 7.65 -11.32
CA PHE A 535 7.61 7.46 -12.00
C PHE A 535 8.61 6.76 -11.09
N ALA A 536 9.53 6.04 -11.66
CA ALA A 536 10.70 5.53 -10.95
C ALA A 536 11.86 6.52 -11.08
N MET A 537 12.59 6.75 -9.99
CA MET A 537 13.75 7.65 -9.92
C MET A 537 14.89 7.00 -9.17
N GLU A 538 16.11 7.32 -9.52
CA GLU A 538 17.32 6.89 -8.83
C GLU A 538 18.07 8.09 -8.25
N ASN A 539 18.45 7.96 -6.99
CA ASN A 539 19.32 8.92 -6.33
C ASN A 539 20.78 8.49 -6.47
N LEU A 540 21.51 9.10 -7.38
CA LEU A 540 22.92 8.83 -7.62
C LEU A 540 23.87 9.56 -6.65
N THR A 541 23.32 10.33 -5.73
CA THR A 541 24.12 11.17 -4.80
C THR A 541 24.68 10.30 -3.67
N GLY A 542 25.97 10.04 -3.64
CA GLY A 542 26.65 9.04 -2.79
C GLY A 542 26.29 8.97 -1.30
N ASP A 543 26.04 10.11 -0.60
CA ASP A 543 25.74 10.15 0.85
C ASP A 543 24.56 11.05 1.22
N TYR A 544 23.66 11.30 0.27
CA TYR A 544 22.55 12.22 0.48
C TYR A 544 21.22 11.52 0.16
N ASP A 545 20.40 11.34 1.18
CA ASP A 545 19.04 10.83 1.02
C ASP A 545 18.10 12.00 0.65
N ILE A 546 17.17 11.76 -0.28
CA ILE A 546 16.20 12.76 -0.71
C ILE A 546 14.91 12.52 0.07
N SER A 547 14.46 13.50 0.84
CA SER A 547 13.17 13.42 1.55
C SER A 547 12.12 14.35 0.97
N ARG A 548 12.45 15.12 -0.03
CA ARG A 548 11.51 16.07 -0.63
C ARG A 548 11.77 16.22 -2.11
N ILE A 549 10.71 16.12 -2.89
CA ILE A 549 10.72 16.45 -4.31
C ILE A 549 9.64 17.48 -4.61
N THR A 550 9.80 18.18 -5.71
CA THR A 550 8.82 19.13 -6.23
C THR A 550 8.30 18.63 -7.56
N ILE A 551 6.98 18.50 -7.70
CA ILE A 551 6.34 18.33 -8.99
C ILE A 551 5.95 19.70 -9.51
N ARG A 552 6.34 19.96 -10.76
CA ARG A 552 6.13 21.24 -11.44
C ARG A 552 5.37 21.03 -12.74
N LEU A 553 4.34 21.81 -12.92
CA LEU A 553 3.67 21.98 -14.22
C LEU A 553 4.22 23.25 -14.87
N VAL A 554 4.79 23.13 -16.05
CA VAL A 554 5.34 24.28 -16.82
C VAL A 554 4.55 24.41 -18.13
N ASN A 555 3.95 25.56 -18.36
CA ASN A 555 3.22 25.80 -19.60
C ASN A 555 4.15 25.68 -20.80
N VAL A 556 3.75 24.94 -21.82
CA VAL A 556 4.61 24.67 -23.00
C VAL A 556 4.82 25.92 -23.84
N ASP A 557 3.79 26.77 -23.94
CA ASP A 557 3.81 27.97 -24.77
C ASP A 557 4.42 29.18 -24.05
N ASP A 558 4.25 29.25 -22.71
CA ASP A 558 4.82 30.29 -21.84
C ASP A 558 5.46 29.66 -20.57
N PRO A 559 6.76 29.35 -20.58
CA PRO A 559 7.44 28.74 -19.44
C PRO A 559 7.47 29.59 -18.15
N SER A 560 7.10 30.85 -18.21
CA SER A 560 6.94 31.68 -17.00
C SER A 560 5.69 31.31 -16.20
N VAL A 561 4.71 30.67 -16.84
CA VAL A 561 3.49 30.16 -16.22
C VAL A 561 3.75 28.75 -15.68
N LYS A 562 3.83 28.65 -14.38
CA LYS A 562 4.13 27.36 -13.71
C LYS A 562 3.34 27.20 -12.41
N SER A 563 3.17 25.94 -12.00
CA SER A 563 2.60 25.56 -10.71
C SER A 563 3.52 24.51 -10.08
N GLU A 564 3.81 24.66 -8.80
CA GLU A 564 4.74 23.80 -8.06
C GLU A 564 4.05 23.25 -6.83
N THR A 565 4.32 21.96 -6.53
CA THR A 565 3.86 21.31 -5.30
C THR A 565 4.97 20.42 -4.77
N ASP A 566 5.26 20.59 -3.49
CA ASP A 566 6.28 19.82 -2.79
C ASP A 566 5.70 18.57 -2.12
N PHE A 567 6.47 17.49 -2.15
CA PHE A 567 6.13 16.21 -1.53
C PHE A 567 7.26 15.71 -0.67
N ASN A 568 6.92 15.18 0.49
CA ASN A 568 7.86 14.40 1.27
C ASN A 568 7.95 13.01 0.64
N VAL A 569 9.17 12.59 0.36
CA VAL A 569 9.53 11.27 -0.15
C VAL A 569 10.73 10.77 0.66
N HIS A 570 11.04 9.50 0.57
CA HIS A 570 12.25 8.97 1.18
C HIS A 570 13.02 8.18 0.12
N VAL A 571 13.98 8.84 -0.52
CA VAL A 571 14.82 8.22 -1.55
C VAL A 571 16.24 8.17 -1.04
N TYR A 572 16.67 6.96 -0.67
CA TYR A 572 18.01 6.77 -0.14
C TYR A 572 19.09 6.94 -1.20
N ASN A 573 20.30 7.23 -0.76
CA ASN A 573 21.43 7.29 -1.65
C ASN A 573 21.63 5.95 -2.36
N GLN A 574 21.93 6.00 -3.65
CA GLN A 574 22.13 4.83 -4.53
C GLN A 574 20.95 3.85 -4.54
N SER A 575 19.72 4.34 -4.41
CA SER A 575 18.53 3.53 -4.54
C SER A 575 17.62 4.02 -5.66
N VAL A 576 16.91 3.08 -6.26
CA VAL A 576 15.84 3.33 -7.23
C VAL A 576 14.51 3.29 -6.50
N GLU A 577 13.70 4.31 -6.72
CA GLU A 577 12.43 4.50 -6.04
C GLU A 577 11.31 4.77 -7.03
N THR A 578 10.15 4.15 -6.84
CA THR A 578 8.94 4.53 -7.55
C THR A 578 8.13 5.51 -6.72
N VAL A 579 7.84 6.66 -7.27
CA VAL A 579 7.02 7.71 -6.66
C VAL A 579 5.65 7.71 -7.31
N ASP A 580 4.60 7.60 -6.52
CA ASP A 580 3.20 7.72 -6.96
C ASP A 580 2.49 8.75 -6.08
N ILE A 581 2.33 9.94 -6.59
CA ILE A 581 1.83 11.09 -5.83
C ILE A 581 0.64 11.74 -6.50
N THR A 582 -0.28 12.22 -5.68
CA THR A 582 -1.38 13.06 -6.12
C THR A 582 -1.12 14.50 -5.73
N PHE A 583 -1.18 15.43 -6.68
CA PHE A 583 -0.88 16.84 -6.48
C PHE A 583 -2.05 17.74 -6.87
N PRO A 584 -2.25 18.88 -6.17
CA PRO A 584 -3.25 19.87 -6.57
C PRO A 584 -2.80 20.61 -7.83
N VAL A 585 -3.75 20.86 -8.73
CA VAL A 585 -3.54 21.73 -9.90
C VAL A 585 -3.97 23.14 -9.52
N SER A 586 -3.04 24.06 -9.56
CA SER A 586 -3.29 25.45 -9.11
C SER A 586 -4.42 26.13 -9.88
N THR A 587 -5.23 26.90 -9.18
CA THR A 587 -6.23 27.80 -9.80
C THR A 587 -5.59 29.06 -10.43
N GLN A 588 -4.28 29.24 -10.25
CA GLN A 588 -3.55 30.41 -10.78
C GLN A 588 -2.99 30.17 -12.19
N ILE A 589 -3.04 28.92 -12.68
CA ILE A 589 -2.61 28.61 -14.04
C ILE A 589 -3.80 28.49 -14.99
N PRO A 590 -3.71 28.98 -16.24
CA PRO A 590 -4.78 28.82 -17.23
C PRO A 590 -4.82 27.38 -17.80
N ALA A 591 -5.93 27.02 -18.43
CA ALA A 591 -6.02 25.84 -19.27
C ALA A 591 -4.97 25.89 -20.41
N GLY A 592 -4.42 24.76 -20.81
CA GLY A 592 -3.36 24.67 -21.83
C GLY A 592 -2.57 23.38 -21.76
N LYS A 593 -1.47 23.32 -22.50
CA LYS A 593 -0.53 22.21 -22.47
C LYS A 593 0.58 22.49 -21.47
N TYR A 594 0.87 21.52 -20.60
CA TYR A 594 1.90 21.65 -19.58
C TYR A 594 2.85 20.47 -19.62
N ARG A 595 4.14 20.76 -19.46
CA ARG A 595 5.16 19.76 -19.18
C ARG A 595 5.17 19.46 -17.69
N VAL A 596 5.18 18.19 -17.34
CA VAL A 596 5.33 17.71 -15.95
C VAL A 596 6.80 17.50 -15.68
N GLU A 597 7.33 18.16 -14.66
CA GLU A 597 8.72 18.05 -14.23
C GLU A 597 8.80 17.61 -12.78
N ALA A 598 9.79 16.79 -12.46
CA ALA A 598 10.19 16.47 -11.10
C ALA A 598 11.59 17.07 -10.81
N LEU A 599 11.77 17.62 -9.63
CA LEU A 599 13.04 18.24 -9.22
C LEU A 599 13.21 18.20 -7.70
N VAL A 600 14.46 18.33 -7.26
CA VAL A 600 14.79 18.68 -5.87
C VAL A 600 15.10 20.16 -5.79
N ILE A 601 14.60 20.84 -4.77
CA ILE A 601 15.01 22.20 -4.42
C ILE A 601 15.82 22.15 -3.14
N ASP A 602 17.13 22.39 -3.24
CA ASP A 602 18.03 22.44 -2.10
C ASP A 602 18.65 23.84 -1.97
N ASN A 603 18.49 24.46 -0.80
CA ASN A 603 18.98 25.82 -0.52
C ASN A 603 18.61 26.87 -1.58
N GLY A 604 17.39 26.76 -2.16
CA GLY A 604 16.88 27.66 -3.19
C GLY A 604 17.46 27.42 -4.59
N LYS A 605 18.29 26.42 -4.77
CA LYS A 605 18.77 25.96 -6.06
C LYS A 605 17.97 24.76 -6.55
N GLU A 606 17.63 24.79 -7.83
CA GLU A 606 16.82 23.76 -8.48
C GLU A 606 17.73 22.70 -9.10
N TYR A 607 17.39 21.43 -8.89
CA TYR A 607 18.03 20.26 -9.46
C TYR A 607 16.97 19.40 -10.16
N PRO A 608 16.71 19.68 -11.46
CA PRO A 608 15.77 18.88 -12.24
C PRO A 608 16.29 17.45 -12.39
N PHE A 609 15.39 16.48 -12.38
CA PHE A 609 15.74 15.09 -12.64
C PHE A 609 16.21 14.91 -14.08
N ALA A 610 17.30 14.20 -14.26
CA ALA A 610 17.77 13.84 -15.60
C ALA A 610 16.76 12.86 -16.22
N LEU A 611 16.37 13.11 -17.47
CA LEU A 611 15.32 12.34 -18.16
C LEU A 611 15.78 10.93 -18.57
N ASN A 612 17.07 10.66 -18.57
CA ASN A 612 17.64 9.35 -18.89
C ASN A 612 17.12 8.73 -20.20
N GLY A 613 17.00 9.56 -21.24
CA GLY A 613 16.47 9.12 -22.54
C GLY A 613 14.95 9.11 -22.68
N HIS A 614 14.20 9.34 -21.60
CA HIS A 614 12.75 9.46 -21.66
C HIS A 614 12.33 10.82 -22.25
N GLU A 615 11.22 10.82 -22.98
CA GLU A 615 10.63 12.07 -23.50
C GLU A 615 9.93 12.82 -22.35
N PRO A 616 9.96 14.15 -22.35
CA PRO A 616 9.21 14.94 -21.38
C PRO A 616 7.72 14.68 -21.43
N THR A 617 7.13 14.39 -20.29
CA THR A 617 5.67 14.15 -20.17
C THR A 617 4.91 15.46 -20.34
N VAL A 618 4.00 15.49 -21.28
CA VAL A 618 3.13 16.64 -21.59
C VAL A 618 1.67 16.24 -21.37
N VAL A 619 0.95 17.06 -20.60
CA VAL A 619 -0.47 16.86 -20.27
C VAL A 619 -1.31 18.06 -20.69
N ASN A 620 -2.60 17.84 -20.93
CA ASN A 620 -3.53 18.96 -21.05
C ASN A 620 -4.06 19.32 -19.66
N VAL A 621 -4.08 20.60 -19.35
CA VAL A 621 -4.81 21.15 -18.22
C VAL A 621 -6.08 21.79 -18.78
N LEU A 622 -7.22 21.26 -18.41
CA LEU A 622 -8.54 21.71 -18.88
C LEU A 622 -9.13 22.71 -17.87
N ASP A 623 -10.16 23.41 -18.30
CA ASP A 623 -10.90 24.32 -17.43
C ASP A 623 -11.47 23.60 -16.20
N THR A 624 -11.76 24.36 -15.15
CA THR A 624 -12.37 23.86 -13.92
C THR A 624 -13.69 23.15 -14.20
N PRO A 625 -13.84 21.86 -13.89
CA PRO A 625 -15.09 21.14 -14.11
C PRO A 625 -16.14 21.55 -13.06
N SER A 626 -17.42 21.42 -13.40
CA SER A 626 -18.54 21.74 -12.51
C SER A 626 -18.82 20.67 -11.45
N ALA A 627 -18.19 19.49 -11.54
CA ALA A 627 -18.40 18.34 -10.67
C ALA A 627 -17.10 17.53 -10.53
N PRO A 628 -17.01 16.59 -9.57
CA PRO A 628 -15.92 15.64 -9.48
C PRO A 628 -15.71 14.88 -10.80
N VAL A 629 -14.46 14.57 -11.11
CA VAL A 629 -14.08 13.73 -12.26
C VAL A 629 -13.37 12.50 -11.70
N LEU A 630 -14.04 11.35 -11.76
CA LEU A 630 -13.57 10.15 -11.08
C LEU A 630 -12.65 9.31 -11.97
N ARG A 631 -11.65 8.72 -11.34
CA ARG A 631 -10.73 7.73 -11.91
C ARG A 631 -10.53 6.60 -10.92
N LEU A 632 -10.33 5.38 -11.40
CA LEU A 632 -9.96 4.27 -10.52
C LEU A 632 -8.55 4.49 -9.98
N ALA A 633 -8.40 4.31 -8.68
CA ALA A 633 -7.13 4.44 -7.96
C ALA A 633 -6.49 3.09 -7.62
N ALA A 634 -7.25 2.00 -7.74
CA ALA A 634 -6.76 0.64 -7.52
C ALA A 634 -7.62 -0.37 -8.29
N THR A 635 -7.10 -1.56 -8.52
CA THR A 635 -7.85 -2.68 -9.10
C THR A 635 -9.06 -2.99 -8.23
N PRO A 636 -10.28 -3.01 -8.79
CA PRO A 636 -11.48 -3.34 -8.03
C PRO A 636 -11.44 -4.78 -7.52
N THR A 637 -12.08 -4.99 -6.38
CA THR A 637 -12.22 -6.32 -5.78
C THR A 637 -13.68 -6.69 -5.59
N TRP A 638 -13.99 -7.97 -5.42
CA TRP A 638 -15.33 -8.40 -5.10
C TRP A 638 -15.35 -9.65 -4.20
N GLN A 639 -16.45 -9.85 -3.50
CA GLN A 639 -16.68 -11.00 -2.63
C GLN A 639 -18.15 -11.37 -2.59
N VAL A 640 -18.44 -12.63 -2.22
CA VAL A 640 -19.81 -13.16 -2.10
C VAL A 640 -20.24 -13.13 -0.64
N ASN A 641 -21.49 -12.72 -0.37
CA ASN A 641 -22.15 -12.79 0.94
C ASN A 641 -21.34 -12.20 2.10
N ASN A 642 -20.52 -11.17 1.86
CA ASN A 642 -19.66 -10.52 2.87
C ASN A 642 -18.76 -11.53 3.61
N SER A 643 -18.32 -12.57 2.93
CA SER A 643 -17.42 -13.59 3.46
C SER A 643 -15.97 -13.13 3.29
N SER A 644 -15.19 -13.17 4.36
CA SER A 644 -13.74 -12.96 4.34
C SER A 644 -12.96 -14.19 3.83
N ALA A 645 -13.63 -15.25 3.42
CA ALA A 645 -13.02 -16.39 2.76
C ALA A 645 -12.45 -15.98 1.40
N ALA A 646 -11.36 -16.63 0.97
CA ALA A 646 -10.64 -16.39 -0.28
C ALA A 646 -11.59 -16.03 -1.43
N VAL A 647 -11.17 -15.03 -2.21
CA VAL A 647 -11.91 -14.47 -3.36
C VAL A 647 -12.57 -15.59 -4.16
N ALA A 648 -13.88 -15.72 -4.04
CA ALA A 648 -14.62 -16.63 -4.89
C ALA A 648 -14.62 -16.01 -6.29
N ASP A 649 -14.19 -16.75 -7.29
CA ASP A 649 -14.25 -16.35 -8.70
C ASP A 649 -15.66 -16.56 -9.30
N ARG A 650 -16.59 -17.12 -8.54
CA ARG A 650 -17.93 -17.53 -8.95
C ARG A 650 -18.95 -17.28 -7.85
N LEU A 651 -20.20 -16.95 -8.24
CA LEU A 651 -21.37 -16.87 -7.37
C LEU A 651 -22.60 -17.51 -8.05
N ALA A 652 -23.54 -18.02 -7.26
CA ALA A 652 -24.79 -18.51 -7.79
C ALA A 652 -25.79 -17.37 -8.07
N GLN A 653 -26.61 -17.51 -9.11
CA GLN A 653 -27.70 -16.56 -9.40
C GLN A 653 -28.57 -16.32 -8.16
N GLY A 654 -28.75 -15.08 -7.76
CA GLY A 654 -29.50 -14.71 -6.57
C GLY A 654 -28.67 -14.53 -5.30
N GLU A 655 -27.37 -14.78 -5.32
CA GLU A 655 -26.48 -14.44 -4.20
C GLU A 655 -26.14 -12.95 -4.16
N PHE A 656 -25.72 -12.47 -2.99
CA PHE A 656 -25.25 -11.11 -2.81
C PHE A 656 -23.77 -11.01 -3.22
N VAL A 657 -23.48 -10.02 -4.04
CA VAL A 657 -22.12 -9.60 -4.36
C VAL A 657 -21.80 -8.27 -3.68
N TYR A 658 -20.57 -8.13 -3.23
CA TYR A 658 -19.99 -6.89 -2.71
C TYR A 658 -18.79 -6.55 -3.61
N ILE A 659 -18.95 -5.52 -4.43
CA ILE A 659 -17.89 -5.03 -5.33
C ILE A 659 -17.33 -3.78 -4.69
N THR A 660 -16.02 -3.72 -4.50
CA THR A 660 -15.35 -2.54 -3.96
C THR A 660 -14.49 -1.91 -5.05
N GLY A 661 -14.80 -0.67 -5.40
CA GLY A 661 -13.99 0.18 -6.25
C GLY A 661 -13.36 1.28 -5.43
N THR A 662 -12.09 1.56 -5.64
CA THR A 662 -11.38 2.68 -5.03
C THR A 662 -11.19 3.76 -6.09
N PHE A 663 -11.71 4.95 -5.83
CA PHE A 663 -11.77 6.05 -6.79
C PHE A 663 -11.01 7.26 -6.28
N ARG A 664 -10.33 7.93 -7.19
CA ARG A 664 -9.69 9.23 -6.99
C ARG A 664 -10.44 10.31 -7.78
N ASN A 665 -10.47 11.50 -7.22
CA ASN A 665 -11.07 12.65 -7.90
C ASN A 665 -9.98 13.49 -8.58
N ALA A 666 -10.04 13.60 -9.90
CA ALA A 666 -9.17 14.48 -10.69
C ALA A 666 -9.76 15.89 -10.84
N GLY A 667 -11.05 16.06 -10.55
CA GLY A 667 -11.76 17.34 -10.66
C GLY A 667 -11.89 18.09 -9.31
N VAL A 668 -12.90 18.92 -9.23
CA VAL A 668 -13.19 19.72 -8.01
C VAL A 668 -13.82 18.83 -6.92
N PRO A 669 -13.65 19.19 -5.63
CA PRO A 669 -14.34 18.51 -4.53
C PRO A 669 -15.86 18.54 -4.70
N GLY A 670 -16.52 17.45 -4.35
CA GLY A 670 -17.98 17.34 -4.42
C GLY A 670 -18.48 15.93 -4.16
N THR A 671 -19.76 15.71 -4.35
CA THR A 671 -20.38 14.39 -4.30
C THR A 671 -20.54 13.84 -5.71
N ALA A 672 -20.28 12.56 -5.90
CA ALA A 672 -20.50 11.89 -7.18
C ALA A 672 -21.27 10.58 -7.00
N LYS A 673 -22.05 10.23 -8.01
CA LYS A 673 -22.80 8.97 -8.10
C LYS A 673 -22.03 8.04 -9.03
N VAL A 674 -21.76 6.83 -8.56
CA VAL A 674 -21.08 5.77 -9.33
C VAL A 674 -22.03 4.60 -9.49
N LEU A 675 -22.24 4.15 -10.71
CA LEU A 675 -23.05 2.99 -11.06
C LEU A 675 -22.13 1.84 -11.51
N THR A 676 -22.32 0.66 -10.91
CA THR A 676 -21.74 -0.58 -11.40
C THR A 676 -22.64 -1.22 -12.44
N ARG A 677 -22.05 -1.71 -13.52
CA ARG A 677 -22.74 -2.42 -14.59
C ARG A 677 -22.07 -3.75 -14.84
N LEU A 678 -22.85 -4.74 -15.20
CA LEU A 678 -22.38 -6.06 -15.63
C LEU A 678 -22.65 -6.22 -17.13
N THR A 679 -21.59 -6.52 -17.89
CA THR A 679 -21.65 -6.80 -19.32
C THR A 679 -21.38 -8.29 -19.55
N ASN A 680 -22.37 -9.01 -20.10
CA ASN A 680 -22.21 -10.42 -20.44
C ASN A 680 -21.19 -10.59 -21.55
N THR A 681 -20.14 -11.34 -21.31
CA THR A 681 -19.00 -11.51 -22.25
C THR A 681 -19.37 -12.27 -23.53
N ALA A 682 -20.40 -13.11 -23.49
CA ALA A 682 -20.86 -13.89 -24.64
C ALA A 682 -21.83 -13.11 -25.54
N THR A 683 -22.72 -12.29 -24.93
CA THR A 683 -23.77 -11.58 -25.67
C THR A 683 -23.52 -10.08 -25.85
N GLY A 684 -22.59 -9.50 -25.08
CA GLY A 684 -22.36 -8.06 -25.05
C GLY A 684 -23.47 -7.25 -24.37
N VAL A 685 -24.48 -7.91 -23.81
CA VAL A 685 -25.59 -7.22 -23.16
C VAL A 685 -25.13 -6.66 -21.80
N THR A 686 -25.30 -5.35 -21.64
CA THR A 686 -24.96 -4.62 -20.41
C THR A 686 -26.23 -4.30 -19.63
N SER A 687 -26.18 -4.48 -18.31
CA SER A 687 -27.26 -4.09 -17.42
C SER A 687 -26.73 -3.47 -16.11
N PRO A 688 -27.45 -2.50 -15.52
CA PRO A 688 -27.06 -1.89 -14.27
C PRO A 688 -27.15 -2.91 -13.13
N LEU A 689 -26.20 -2.83 -12.19
CA LEU A 689 -26.26 -3.62 -10.95
C LEU A 689 -26.70 -2.75 -9.77
N VAL A 690 -25.91 -1.77 -9.36
CA VAL A 690 -26.22 -0.88 -8.24
C VAL A 690 -25.42 0.42 -8.33
N MET A 691 -26.05 1.51 -7.90
CA MET A 691 -25.44 2.83 -7.81
C MET A 691 -25.15 3.18 -6.35
N ALA A 692 -24.02 3.82 -6.10
CA ALA A 692 -23.68 4.40 -4.81
C ALA A 692 -23.31 5.88 -4.99
N GLU A 693 -23.54 6.66 -3.95
CA GLU A 693 -23.17 8.07 -3.89
C GLU A 693 -22.10 8.25 -2.81
N ALA A 694 -21.02 8.94 -3.13
CA ALA A 694 -19.92 9.18 -2.20
C ALA A 694 -19.39 10.62 -2.34
N ALA A 695 -18.86 11.15 -1.25
CA ALA A 695 -18.20 12.45 -1.21
C ALA A 695 -16.71 12.32 -1.50
N PHE A 696 -16.20 13.17 -2.39
CA PHE A 696 -14.81 13.25 -2.80
C PHE A 696 -14.29 14.64 -2.43
N SER A 697 -13.71 14.76 -1.26
CA SER A 697 -13.36 16.05 -0.66
C SER A 697 -11.94 16.54 -0.95
N GLY A 698 -11.10 15.71 -1.59
CA GLY A 698 -9.69 16.06 -1.83
C GLY A 698 -8.96 15.05 -2.71
N ALA A 699 -7.65 15.08 -2.61
CA ALA A 699 -6.74 14.24 -3.41
C ALA A 699 -6.79 12.74 -3.05
N GLY A 700 -7.23 12.41 -1.84
CA GLY A 700 -7.25 11.03 -1.33
C GLY A 700 -8.21 10.12 -2.09
N ALA A 701 -7.83 8.85 -2.20
CA ALA A 701 -8.70 7.84 -2.78
C ALA A 701 -9.84 7.46 -1.82
N VAL A 702 -11.02 7.20 -2.37
CA VAL A 702 -12.23 6.84 -1.63
C VAL A 702 -12.70 5.46 -2.10
N SER A 703 -12.76 4.50 -1.18
CA SER A 703 -13.30 3.18 -1.47
C SER A 703 -14.83 3.18 -1.33
N VAL A 704 -15.51 2.70 -2.36
CA VAL A 704 -16.97 2.60 -2.41
C VAL A 704 -17.34 1.14 -2.63
N THR A 705 -18.16 0.61 -1.72
CA THR A 705 -18.66 -0.77 -1.83
C THR A 705 -20.08 -0.79 -2.38
N PHE A 706 -20.26 -1.56 -3.43
CA PHE A 706 -21.53 -1.78 -4.15
C PHE A 706 -22.06 -3.14 -3.79
N ALA A 707 -23.14 -3.19 -3.02
CA ALA A 707 -23.70 -4.44 -2.52
C ALA A 707 -25.08 -4.72 -3.10
N ARG A 708 -25.26 -5.86 -3.76
CA ARG A 708 -26.55 -6.27 -4.29
C ARG A 708 -26.68 -7.77 -4.51
N GLN A 709 -27.90 -8.26 -4.43
CA GLN A 709 -28.27 -9.58 -4.95
C GLN A 709 -28.19 -9.58 -6.48
N VAL A 710 -27.46 -10.52 -7.07
CA VAL A 710 -27.23 -10.60 -8.51
C VAL A 710 -28.38 -11.30 -9.21
N PRO A 711 -29.21 -10.58 -9.98
CA PRO A 711 -30.33 -11.18 -10.71
C PRO A 711 -29.91 -11.75 -12.07
N HIS A 712 -28.69 -11.51 -12.50
CA HIS A 712 -28.18 -11.83 -13.84
C HIS A 712 -28.20 -13.32 -14.12
N ASP A 713 -28.44 -13.68 -15.37
CA ASP A 713 -28.46 -15.07 -15.81
C ASP A 713 -27.08 -15.73 -15.71
N PRO A 714 -27.01 -17.07 -15.63
CA PRO A 714 -25.74 -17.78 -15.63
C PRO A 714 -24.85 -17.40 -16.81
N GLY A 715 -23.60 -17.08 -16.53
CA GLY A 715 -22.61 -16.62 -17.52
C GLY A 715 -21.45 -15.86 -16.91
N THR A 716 -20.52 -15.44 -17.77
CA THR A 716 -19.38 -14.61 -17.38
C THR A 716 -19.66 -13.17 -17.72
N TYR A 717 -19.37 -12.28 -16.78
CA TYR A 717 -19.63 -10.84 -16.88
C TYR A 717 -18.38 -10.04 -16.56
N THR A 718 -18.14 -8.98 -17.33
CA THR A 718 -17.22 -7.92 -16.93
C THR A 718 -17.95 -6.87 -16.08
N VAL A 719 -17.24 -6.30 -15.13
CA VAL A 719 -17.74 -5.23 -14.26
C VAL A 719 -17.20 -3.89 -14.78
N ASP A 720 -18.10 -2.97 -15.04
CA ASP A 720 -17.78 -1.61 -15.45
C ASP A 720 -18.29 -0.61 -14.41
N PHE A 721 -17.57 0.52 -14.25
CA PHE A 721 -18.00 1.65 -13.43
C PHE A 721 -18.28 2.86 -14.32
N VAL A 722 -19.38 3.53 -14.05
CA VAL A 722 -19.73 4.78 -14.70
C VAL A 722 -20.09 5.83 -13.66
N GLN A 723 -19.63 7.06 -13.88
CA GLN A 723 -20.07 8.20 -13.10
C GLN A 723 -21.41 8.69 -13.70
N VAL A 724 -22.39 8.94 -12.86
CA VAL A 724 -23.74 9.33 -13.26
C VAL A 724 -23.96 10.80 -12.89
N GLY A 725 -24.27 11.62 -13.89
CA GLY A 725 -24.63 13.01 -13.73
C GLY A 725 -26.02 13.19 -13.11
N ASP A 726 -26.36 14.44 -12.73
CA ASP A 726 -27.70 14.77 -12.21
C ASP A 726 -28.78 14.66 -13.27
N ASP A 727 -28.41 14.77 -14.53
CA ASP A 727 -29.26 14.55 -15.71
C ASP A 727 -29.32 13.07 -16.12
N TYR A 728 -28.74 12.16 -15.32
CA TYR A 728 -28.56 10.76 -15.60
C TYR A 728 -27.64 10.43 -16.78
N SER A 729 -26.87 11.38 -17.29
CA SER A 729 -25.80 11.10 -18.23
C SER A 729 -24.74 10.20 -17.59
N GLU A 730 -24.19 9.28 -18.34
CA GLU A 730 -23.18 8.35 -17.88
C GLU A 730 -21.82 8.63 -18.50
N THR A 731 -20.81 8.77 -17.66
CA THR A 731 -19.42 8.92 -18.08
C THR A 731 -18.63 7.69 -17.61
N PRO A 732 -18.04 6.90 -18.53
CA PRO A 732 -17.23 5.76 -18.16
C PRO A 732 -16.06 6.17 -17.27
N ILE A 733 -15.83 5.41 -16.19
CA ILE A 733 -14.64 5.56 -15.35
C ILE A 733 -13.59 4.58 -15.87
N ALA A 734 -12.44 5.10 -16.29
CA ALA A 734 -11.38 4.28 -16.87
C ALA A 734 -10.84 3.27 -15.86
N MET A 735 -10.65 2.03 -16.27
CA MET A 735 -9.99 0.99 -15.50
C MET A 735 -8.47 1.22 -15.51
N MET A 736 -7.80 1.02 -14.37
CA MET A 736 -6.34 1.14 -14.26
C MET A 736 -5.60 -0.04 -14.91
N SER A 737 -6.21 -1.22 -14.97
CA SER A 737 -5.61 -2.42 -15.55
C SER A 737 -6.20 -2.75 -16.92
N SER A 738 -5.42 -3.41 -17.76
CA SER A 738 -5.88 -3.97 -19.03
C SER A 738 -6.85 -5.14 -18.84
N GLU A 739 -6.85 -5.76 -17.68
CA GLU A 739 -7.73 -6.88 -17.35
C GLU A 739 -8.99 -6.37 -16.63
N PRO A 740 -10.17 -6.60 -17.20
CA PRO A 740 -11.42 -6.22 -16.58
C PRO A 740 -11.69 -7.10 -15.35
N LEU A 741 -12.34 -6.55 -14.33
CA LEU A 741 -12.88 -7.34 -13.24
C LEU A 741 -13.96 -8.28 -13.80
N VAL A 742 -13.78 -9.59 -13.61
CA VAL A 742 -14.67 -10.62 -14.15
C VAL A 742 -15.42 -11.31 -13.01
N ILE A 743 -16.71 -11.51 -13.21
CA ILE A 743 -17.60 -12.26 -12.30
C ILE A 743 -18.26 -13.38 -13.08
N THR A 744 -18.20 -14.61 -12.58
CA THR A 744 -18.94 -15.74 -13.14
C THR A 744 -20.18 -16.03 -12.29
N VAL A 745 -21.35 -15.99 -12.91
CA VAL A 745 -22.64 -16.34 -12.30
C VAL A 745 -22.99 -17.77 -12.67
N ASP A 746 -23.15 -18.61 -11.67
CA ASP A 746 -23.55 -20.02 -11.82
C ASP A 746 -25.07 -20.19 -11.79
N PRO A 747 -25.62 -21.26 -12.39
CA PRO A 747 -27.01 -21.63 -12.22
C PRO A 747 -27.37 -21.86 -10.75
N SER A 748 -28.60 -21.50 -10.39
CA SER A 748 -29.14 -21.73 -9.04
C SER A 748 -30.42 -22.54 -9.09
N ASP A 749 -30.50 -23.58 -8.26
CA ASP A 749 -31.73 -24.37 -8.08
C ASP A 749 -32.84 -23.58 -7.36
N ASN A 750 -32.48 -22.41 -6.79
CA ASN A 750 -33.46 -21.54 -6.14
C ASN A 750 -34.31 -20.71 -7.12
N ILE A 751 -34.01 -20.75 -8.40
CA ILE A 751 -34.78 -20.06 -9.44
C ILE A 751 -36.01 -20.89 -9.79
N VAL A 752 -37.19 -20.35 -9.50
CA VAL A 752 -38.44 -21.09 -9.62
C VAL A 752 -39.10 -21.09 -11.01
N ALA A 753 -38.80 -20.06 -11.81
CA ALA A 753 -39.35 -19.90 -13.16
C ALA A 753 -38.47 -18.96 -14.01
N ASP A 754 -38.55 -19.11 -15.35
CA ASP A 754 -37.90 -18.23 -16.34
C ASP A 754 -38.93 -17.31 -16.98
N VAL A 755 -38.62 -16.04 -17.00
CA VAL A 755 -39.46 -15.05 -17.70
C VAL A 755 -39.32 -15.23 -19.21
N THR A 756 -40.44 -15.29 -19.88
CA THR A 756 -40.51 -15.47 -21.34
C THR A 756 -40.97 -14.21 -22.10
N ALA A 757 -41.69 -13.33 -21.39
CA ALA A 757 -42.11 -12.03 -21.91
C ALA A 757 -42.41 -11.08 -20.75
N PHE A 758 -42.12 -9.83 -20.93
CA PHE A 758 -42.38 -8.79 -19.94
C PHE A 758 -42.75 -7.47 -20.63
N GLU A 759 -43.94 -6.99 -20.26
CA GLU A 759 -44.51 -5.73 -20.73
C GLU A 759 -44.63 -4.77 -19.54
N PHE A 760 -43.92 -3.66 -19.60
CA PHE A 760 -43.93 -2.59 -18.59
C PHE A 760 -43.52 -1.27 -19.26
N PRO A 761 -44.17 -0.13 -18.98
CA PRO A 761 -43.80 1.15 -19.57
C PRO A 761 -42.37 1.59 -19.21
N ASP A 762 -41.74 2.31 -20.10
CA ASP A 762 -40.37 2.85 -19.87
C ASP A 762 -40.42 4.18 -19.09
N LYS A 763 -41.57 4.87 -19.12
CA LYS A 763 -41.84 6.09 -18.36
C LYS A 763 -43.23 6.09 -17.76
N ILE A 764 -43.33 6.57 -16.52
CA ILE A 764 -44.58 6.64 -15.77
C ILE A 764 -44.67 7.99 -15.07
N GLY A 765 -45.69 8.78 -15.36
CA GLY A 765 -45.97 10.03 -14.63
C GLY A 765 -46.38 9.77 -13.18
N LYS A 766 -46.06 10.73 -12.30
CA LYS A 766 -46.53 10.64 -10.90
C LYS A 766 -48.04 10.55 -10.85
N GLY A 767 -48.52 9.51 -10.15
CA GLY A 767 -49.95 9.27 -10.02
C GLY A 767 -50.64 8.68 -11.27
N GLU A 768 -49.91 8.47 -12.36
CA GLU A 768 -50.41 7.76 -13.53
C GLU A 768 -50.63 6.27 -13.20
N ARG A 769 -51.67 5.69 -13.79
CA ARG A 769 -51.93 4.24 -13.67
C ARG A 769 -51.53 3.56 -14.98
N VAL A 770 -50.63 2.60 -14.89
CA VAL A 770 -50.12 1.85 -16.04
C VAL A 770 -50.44 0.36 -15.88
N SER A 771 -50.54 -0.38 -16.98
CA SER A 771 -50.70 -1.81 -16.99
C SER A 771 -49.39 -2.51 -17.19
N PHE A 772 -49.23 -3.71 -16.64
CA PHE A 772 -48.06 -4.56 -16.85
C PHE A 772 -48.47 -6.02 -17.04
N SER A 773 -47.58 -6.79 -17.70
CA SER A 773 -47.75 -8.23 -17.91
C SER A 773 -46.42 -8.94 -17.88
N LEU A 774 -46.27 -9.94 -17.00
CA LEU A 774 -45.07 -10.79 -16.91
C LEU A 774 -45.53 -12.23 -17.18
N LYS A 775 -44.92 -12.87 -18.18
CA LYS A 775 -45.09 -14.27 -18.50
C LYS A 775 -43.85 -15.07 -18.17
N ALA A 776 -43.98 -16.21 -17.52
CA ALA A 776 -42.86 -17.06 -17.16
C ALA A 776 -43.22 -18.54 -17.32
N VAL A 777 -42.24 -19.41 -17.47
CA VAL A 777 -42.35 -20.85 -17.46
C VAL A 777 -41.70 -21.39 -16.21
N ALA A 778 -42.44 -22.20 -15.44
CA ALA A 778 -41.95 -22.72 -14.17
C ALA A 778 -40.86 -23.79 -14.37
N ARG A 779 -39.76 -23.68 -13.61
CA ARG A 779 -38.72 -24.71 -13.55
C ARG A 779 -39.06 -25.82 -12.58
N GLN A 780 -39.86 -25.55 -11.56
CA GLN A 780 -40.17 -26.46 -10.46
C GLN A 780 -41.63 -26.31 -9.98
N THR A 781 -42.14 -27.37 -9.34
CA THR A 781 -43.49 -27.35 -8.76
C THR A 781 -43.39 -26.82 -7.32
N VAL A 782 -43.85 -25.59 -7.10
CA VAL A 782 -43.81 -24.91 -5.79
C VAL A 782 -44.85 -23.82 -5.72
N THR A 783 -45.29 -23.47 -4.51
CA THR A 783 -46.12 -22.27 -4.31
C THR A 783 -45.28 -21.20 -3.64
N ASN A 784 -45.07 -20.10 -4.36
CA ASN A 784 -44.34 -18.94 -3.89
C ASN A 784 -45.12 -17.66 -4.18
N THR A 785 -44.77 -16.59 -3.49
CA THR A 785 -45.29 -15.27 -3.84
C THR A 785 -44.34 -14.63 -4.83
N VAL A 786 -44.86 -14.17 -5.96
CA VAL A 786 -44.10 -13.35 -6.92
C VAL A 786 -44.19 -11.91 -6.51
N TYR A 787 -43.04 -11.26 -6.45
CA TYR A 787 -42.89 -9.84 -6.18
C TYR A 787 -42.32 -9.17 -7.43
N LEU A 788 -43.08 -8.25 -8.00
CA LEU A 788 -42.54 -7.29 -8.98
C LEU A 788 -42.31 -6.00 -8.26
N ARG A 789 -41.08 -5.44 -8.37
CA ARG A 789 -40.67 -4.24 -7.68
C ARG A 789 -40.09 -3.23 -8.64
N VAL A 790 -40.28 -1.95 -8.34
CA VAL A 790 -39.45 -0.86 -8.84
C VAL A 790 -38.54 -0.43 -7.69
N ARG A 791 -37.25 -0.27 -7.96
CA ARG A 791 -36.28 0.10 -6.97
C ARG A 791 -35.24 1.06 -7.55
N GLN A 792 -34.93 2.13 -6.81
CA GLN A 792 -33.88 3.05 -7.23
C GLN A 792 -32.57 2.33 -7.47
N LEU A 793 -31.76 2.85 -8.37
CA LEU A 793 -30.43 2.33 -8.64
C LEU A 793 -29.55 2.33 -7.39
N THR A 794 -29.73 3.28 -6.48
CA THR A 794 -29.06 3.38 -5.16
C THR A 794 -29.54 2.31 -4.15
N ASN A 795 -30.53 1.51 -4.49
CA ASN A 795 -31.14 0.51 -3.62
C ASN A 795 -31.75 1.05 -2.31
N THR A 796 -31.91 2.34 -2.17
CA THR A 796 -32.39 3.01 -0.94
C THR A 796 -33.92 3.12 -0.88
N LYS A 797 -34.58 3.33 -2.00
CA LYS A 797 -36.02 3.49 -2.10
C LYS A 797 -36.65 2.60 -3.17
N GLY A 798 -37.86 2.18 -2.95
CA GLY A 798 -38.61 1.38 -3.94
C GLY A 798 -40.00 1.00 -3.47
N GLU A 799 -40.82 0.50 -4.38
CA GLU A 799 -42.17 0.03 -4.13
C GLU A 799 -42.41 -1.36 -4.72
N ILE A 800 -43.33 -2.06 -4.12
CA ILE A 800 -43.86 -3.29 -4.70
C ILE A 800 -44.96 -2.92 -5.71
N VAL A 801 -44.67 -3.20 -6.96
CA VAL A 801 -45.63 -3.05 -8.07
C VAL A 801 -46.80 -4.03 -7.90
N THR A 802 -46.50 -5.30 -7.59
CA THR A 802 -47.44 -6.33 -7.24
C THR A 802 -46.79 -7.42 -6.40
N MET A 803 -47.64 -8.07 -5.56
CA MET A 803 -47.33 -9.36 -4.92
C MET A 803 -48.48 -10.31 -5.17
N LYS A 804 -48.15 -11.48 -5.71
CA LYS A 804 -49.18 -12.48 -6.07
C LYS A 804 -48.75 -13.88 -5.68
N SER A 805 -49.48 -14.50 -4.78
CA SER A 805 -49.29 -15.93 -4.49
C SER A 805 -49.55 -16.73 -5.75
N THR A 806 -48.57 -17.51 -6.16
CA THR A 806 -48.56 -18.20 -7.45
C THR A 806 -48.16 -19.65 -7.24
N LYS A 807 -49.00 -20.57 -7.76
CA LYS A 807 -48.64 -21.98 -7.85
C LYS A 807 -47.87 -22.19 -9.16
N PHE A 808 -46.62 -22.52 -9.05
CA PHE A 808 -45.79 -22.97 -10.16
C PHE A 808 -45.97 -24.49 -10.33
N VAL A 809 -46.08 -24.96 -11.55
CA VAL A 809 -46.03 -26.37 -11.92
C VAL A 809 -44.97 -26.53 -13.00
N ALA A 810 -43.97 -27.36 -12.76
CA ALA A 810 -42.81 -27.50 -13.66
C ALA A 810 -43.23 -27.70 -15.12
N GLY A 811 -42.68 -26.87 -16.01
CA GLY A 811 -42.96 -26.83 -17.43
C GLY A 811 -44.24 -26.04 -17.84
N GLU A 812 -45.06 -25.62 -16.89
CA GLU A 812 -46.28 -24.89 -17.19
C GLU A 812 -46.07 -23.36 -17.23
N PRO A 813 -46.75 -22.64 -18.15
CA PRO A 813 -46.71 -21.21 -18.22
C PRO A 813 -47.50 -20.53 -17.09
N VAL A 814 -46.97 -19.44 -16.58
CA VAL A 814 -47.59 -18.58 -15.58
C VAL A 814 -47.64 -17.16 -16.09
N THR A 815 -48.79 -16.50 -15.90
CA THR A 815 -48.97 -15.09 -16.23
C THR A 815 -49.30 -14.26 -15.00
N ILE A 816 -48.57 -13.19 -14.77
CA ILE A 816 -48.78 -12.23 -13.71
C ILE A 816 -48.99 -10.87 -14.34
N SER A 817 -50.21 -10.36 -14.25
CA SER A 817 -50.60 -9.07 -14.85
C SER A 817 -51.37 -8.24 -13.84
N GLY A 818 -51.37 -6.94 -14.06
CA GLY A 818 -52.07 -6.02 -13.18
C GLY A 818 -51.92 -4.57 -13.63
N SER A 819 -52.22 -3.65 -12.74
CA SER A 819 -52.01 -2.24 -12.94
C SER A 819 -51.19 -1.70 -11.76
N TYR A 820 -50.33 -0.76 -12.05
CA TYR A 820 -49.47 -0.08 -11.10
C TYR A 820 -49.68 1.44 -11.17
N ARG A 821 -49.59 2.06 -10.01
CA ARG A 821 -49.60 3.51 -9.87
C ARG A 821 -48.51 3.89 -8.87
N PRO A 822 -47.45 4.63 -9.29
CA PRO A 822 -46.41 5.07 -8.38
C PRO A 822 -46.95 5.84 -7.18
N GLY A 823 -46.50 5.51 -5.99
CA GLY A 823 -46.87 6.22 -4.77
C GLY A 823 -46.29 7.60 -4.72
N SER A 824 -46.89 8.47 -3.93
CA SER A 824 -46.44 9.85 -3.74
C SER A 824 -45.13 9.98 -2.97
N SER A 825 -44.68 8.91 -2.34
CA SER A 825 -43.41 8.84 -1.59
C SER A 825 -42.20 8.56 -2.50
N LEU A 826 -42.43 8.08 -3.72
CA LEU A 826 -41.32 7.91 -4.66
C LEU A 826 -40.86 9.27 -5.20
N GLU A 827 -39.58 9.49 -5.21
CA GLU A 827 -38.94 10.66 -5.82
C GLU A 827 -38.95 10.54 -7.35
N ASP A 828 -38.81 11.65 -8.04
CA ASP A 828 -38.54 11.60 -9.49
C ASP A 828 -37.18 10.99 -9.72
N GLY A 829 -37.08 10.03 -10.65
CA GLY A 829 -35.82 9.32 -10.86
C GLY A 829 -35.92 8.09 -11.74
N ILE A 830 -34.80 7.46 -11.94
CA ILE A 830 -34.67 6.19 -12.67
C ILE A 830 -34.69 5.04 -11.69
N TYR A 831 -35.54 4.08 -11.98
CA TYR A 831 -35.77 2.88 -11.20
C TYR A 831 -35.50 1.64 -12.04
N MET A 832 -34.95 0.60 -11.43
CA MET A 832 -34.86 -0.71 -12.08
C MET A 832 -36.05 -1.58 -11.71
N ILE A 833 -36.42 -2.44 -12.63
CA ILE A 833 -37.42 -3.47 -12.41
C ILE A 833 -36.75 -4.71 -11.83
N ILE A 834 -37.33 -5.29 -10.79
CA ILE A 834 -36.89 -6.54 -10.15
C ILE A 834 -38.06 -7.48 -10.08
N ALA A 835 -37.92 -8.64 -10.69
CA ALA A 835 -38.90 -9.73 -10.63
C ALA A 835 -38.31 -10.88 -9.81
N GLU A 836 -38.98 -11.19 -8.68
CA GLU A 836 -38.49 -12.14 -7.69
C GLU A 836 -39.62 -13.09 -7.26
N ALA A 837 -39.29 -14.28 -6.75
CA ALA A 837 -40.22 -15.17 -6.10
C ALA A 837 -39.63 -15.74 -4.81
N GLY A 838 -40.48 -15.90 -3.81
CA GLY A 838 -40.06 -16.47 -2.53
C GLY A 838 -41.22 -16.66 -1.53
N PRO A 839 -40.91 -17.26 -0.36
CA PRO A 839 -41.91 -17.48 0.69
C PRO A 839 -42.34 -16.21 1.43
N SER A 840 -41.51 -15.17 1.39
CA SER A 840 -41.78 -13.84 2.00
C SER A 840 -41.04 -12.76 1.25
N SER A 841 -41.40 -11.50 1.48
CA SER A 841 -40.76 -10.32 0.84
C SER A 841 -39.29 -10.11 1.22
N SER A 842 -38.79 -10.75 2.26
CA SER A 842 -37.38 -10.71 2.71
C SER A 842 -36.59 -11.97 2.36
N LYS A 843 -37.24 -12.99 1.79
CA LYS A 843 -36.64 -14.25 1.36
C LYS A 843 -37.08 -14.54 -0.07
N THR A 844 -36.50 -13.83 -1.02
CA THR A 844 -36.81 -13.96 -2.44
C THR A 844 -35.53 -14.23 -3.23
N ASN A 845 -35.68 -14.93 -4.35
CA ASN A 845 -34.69 -15.10 -5.38
C ASN A 845 -35.18 -14.46 -6.68
N PRO A 846 -34.32 -13.95 -7.54
CA PRO A 846 -34.74 -13.44 -8.83
C PRO A 846 -35.41 -14.52 -9.68
N LEU A 847 -36.24 -14.13 -10.61
CA LEU A 847 -36.68 -15.01 -11.68
C LEU A 847 -35.56 -15.14 -12.71
N GLY A 848 -35.47 -16.29 -13.36
CA GLY A 848 -34.53 -16.56 -14.43
C GLY A 848 -34.87 -15.82 -15.71
N ASN A 849 -33.94 -15.85 -16.69
CA ASN A 849 -33.99 -15.10 -17.91
C ASN A 849 -34.09 -13.57 -17.64
N HIS A 850 -33.15 -13.08 -16.82
CA HIS A 850 -33.11 -11.69 -16.39
C HIS A 850 -33.11 -10.72 -17.58
N ALA A 851 -32.43 -11.06 -18.66
CA ALA A 851 -32.42 -10.26 -19.87
C ALA A 851 -33.82 -9.99 -20.47
N ALA A 852 -34.81 -10.86 -20.18
CA ALA A 852 -36.18 -10.68 -20.65
C ALA A 852 -36.97 -9.60 -19.88
N TYR A 853 -36.53 -9.23 -18.67
CA TYR A 853 -37.19 -8.20 -17.85
C TYR A 853 -36.25 -7.14 -17.30
N ALA A 854 -34.93 -7.25 -17.54
CA ALA A 854 -33.94 -6.28 -17.12
C ALA A 854 -34.16 -4.96 -17.89
N LYS A 855 -34.78 -4.01 -17.21
CA LYS A 855 -34.98 -2.67 -17.76
C LYS A 855 -35.04 -1.63 -16.64
N THR A 856 -34.79 -0.42 -17.00
CA THR A 856 -35.03 0.77 -16.17
C THR A 856 -36.34 1.44 -16.56
N VAL A 857 -36.96 2.12 -15.60
CA VAL A 857 -38.16 2.91 -15.80
C VAL A 857 -37.96 4.30 -15.21
N ALA A 858 -38.31 5.33 -15.95
CA ALA A 858 -38.36 6.68 -15.44
C ALA A 858 -39.68 6.91 -14.69
N ILE A 859 -39.63 7.36 -13.44
CA ILE A 859 -40.83 7.70 -12.67
C ILE A 859 -40.80 9.20 -12.35
N GLY A 860 -41.86 9.91 -12.68
CA GLY A 860 -42.01 11.35 -12.47
C GLY A 860 -41.49 12.22 -13.62
N ASP A 861 -41.06 13.43 -13.30
CA ASP A 861 -40.58 14.41 -14.29
C ASP A 861 -39.05 14.25 -14.48
N VAL A 862 -38.67 13.18 -15.14
CA VAL A 862 -37.30 12.91 -15.53
C VAL A 862 -37.18 13.10 -17.03
N ALA A 863 -36.17 13.85 -17.47
CA ALA A 863 -35.84 13.94 -18.89
C ALA A 863 -35.46 12.56 -19.37
N SER A 864 -36.40 11.91 -20.00
CA SER A 864 -36.46 10.56 -20.64
C SER A 864 -35.46 9.47 -20.20
N ALA A 865 -36.00 8.27 -19.93
CA ALA A 865 -35.22 7.02 -19.93
C ALA A 865 -34.50 6.74 -21.28
N GLU A 866 -34.82 7.43 -22.34
CA GLU A 866 -34.10 7.42 -23.62
C GLU A 866 -32.61 7.82 -23.49
N ALA A 867 -32.23 8.60 -22.49
CA ALA A 867 -30.81 8.92 -22.24
C ALA A 867 -30.00 7.71 -21.75
N ILE A 868 -30.62 6.74 -21.05
CA ILE A 868 -29.96 5.50 -20.65
C ILE A 868 -30.06 4.45 -21.75
N GLU A 869 -31.09 4.45 -22.57
CA GLU A 869 -31.21 3.57 -23.75
C GLU A 869 -30.43 4.07 -24.97
N ALA A 870 -30.15 5.37 -25.08
CA ALA A 870 -29.27 5.92 -26.13
C ALA A 870 -27.81 5.43 -25.99
N ALA A 871 -27.44 4.83 -24.85
CA ALA A 871 -26.22 4.03 -24.73
C ALA A 871 -26.33 2.64 -25.38
N LYS A 872 -27.47 2.28 -25.97
CA LYS A 872 -27.55 1.14 -26.87
C LYS A 872 -26.81 1.50 -28.15
N THR A 873 -25.65 0.91 -28.30
CA THR A 873 -24.83 0.75 -29.49
C THR A 873 -25.28 1.59 -30.69
N THR A 874 -24.95 2.86 -30.68
CA THR A 874 -25.18 3.75 -31.80
C THR A 874 -24.29 3.40 -33.00
N ALA A 875 -23.22 2.64 -32.76
CA ALA A 875 -22.38 2.05 -33.81
C ALA A 875 -21.80 0.69 -33.36
N ALA A 876 -21.72 -0.27 -34.26
CA ALA A 876 -20.97 -1.50 -34.08
C ALA A 876 -19.52 -1.27 -34.51
N ILE A 877 -18.56 -1.65 -33.67
CA ILE A 877 -17.12 -1.53 -33.87
C ILE A 877 -16.47 -2.90 -33.73
N TRP A 878 -15.77 -3.39 -34.77
CA TRP A 878 -15.06 -4.65 -34.75
C TRP A 878 -13.84 -4.64 -35.69
N LEU A 879 -12.98 -5.65 -35.58
CA LEU A 879 -11.88 -5.88 -36.51
C LEU A 879 -12.22 -7.00 -37.50
N GLU A 880 -11.94 -6.75 -38.74
CA GLU A 880 -11.88 -7.76 -39.81
C GLU A 880 -10.42 -7.91 -40.24
N GLY A 881 -9.71 -8.89 -39.71
CA GLY A 881 -8.26 -8.94 -39.77
C GLY A 881 -7.65 -7.77 -38.99
N ARG A 882 -6.90 -6.89 -39.68
CA ARG A 882 -6.36 -5.64 -39.15
C ARG A 882 -7.10 -4.39 -39.69
N MET A 883 -8.24 -4.58 -40.32
CA MET A 883 -9.10 -3.48 -40.76
C MET A 883 -10.18 -3.22 -39.70
N LEU A 884 -10.24 -1.98 -39.23
CA LEU A 884 -11.28 -1.51 -38.34
C LEU A 884 -12.58 -1.32 -39.12
N ARG A 885 -13.65 -1.91 -38.61
CA ARG A 885 -15.00 -1.72 -39.12
C ARG A 885 -15.84 -0.98 -38.11
N VAL A 886 -16.45 0.10 -38.54
CA VAL A 886 -17.38 0.90 -37.73
C VAL A 886 -18.64 1.06 -38.57
N VAL A 887 -19.74 0.56 -38.07
CA VAL A 887 -21.05 0.64 -38.75
C VAL A 887 -22.04 1.32 -37.81
N ALA A 888 -22.53 2.48 -38.22
CA ALA A 888 -23.56 3.19 -37.47
C ALA A 888 -24.89 2.44 -37.53
N ALA A 889 -25.62 2.39 -36.42
CA ALA A 889 -27.00 1.91 -36.42
C ALA A 889 -27.97 3.00 -36.95
N ASP A 890 -29.09 2.56 -37.52
CA ASP A 890 -30.25 3.39 -37.86
C ASP A 890 -30.00 4.59 -38.78
N GLY A 891 -29.14 4.42 -39.81
CA GLY A 891 -29.01 5.40 -40.92
C GLY A 891 -28.20 6.66 -40.57
N HIS A 892 -27.53 6.71 -39.47
CA HIS A 892 -26.55 7.75 -39.16
C HIS A 892 -25.20 7.46 -39.83
N GLU A 893 -24.44 8.50 -40.13
CA GLU A 893 -23.07 8.36 -40.64
C GLU A 893 -22.06 8.53 -39.50
N VAL A 894 -20.91 7.85 -39.62
CA VAL A 894 -19.78 8.03 -38.70
C VAL A 894 -19.09 9.34 -39.04
N SER A 895 -19.03 10.24 -38.08
CA SER A 895 -18.42 11.58 -38.23
C SER A 895 -16.91 11.52 -38.01
N THR A 896 -16.47 10.84 -36.92
CA THR A 896 -15.05 10.66 -36.60
C THR A 896 -14.82 9.32 -35.97
N VAL A 897 -13.63 8.75 -36.19
CA VAL A 897 -13.15 7.54 -35.51
C VAL A 897 -11.81 7.86 -34.86
N GLU A 898 -11.71 7.74 -33.58
CA GLU A 898 -10.49 7.98 -32.82
C GLU A 898 -9.99 6.67 -32.23
N LEU A 899 -8.69 6.44 -32.32
CA LEU A 899 -8.00 5.27 -31.76
C LEU A 899 -7.09 5.70 -30.63
N TYR A 900 -7.22 5.05 -29.51
CA TYR A 900 -6.46 5.34 -28.31
C TYR A 900 -5.66 4.12 -27.83
N ALA A 901 -4.50 4.37 -27.23
CA ALA A 901 -3.82 3.38 -26.42
C ALA A 901 -4.66 3.04 -25.17
N PRO A 902 -4.38 1.93 -24.48
CA PRO A 902 -5.02 1.61 -23.21
C PRO A 902 -4.83 2.70 -22.13
N SER A 903 -3.75 3.45 -22.23
CA SER A 903 -3.45 4.63 -21.40
C SER A 903 -4.36 5.84 -21.63
N GLY A 904 -5.24 5.80 -22.65
CA GLY A 904 -6.05 6.92 -23.07
C GLY A 904 -5.37 7.91 -24.04
N THR A 905 -4.12 7.62 -24.44
CA THR A 905 -3.40 8.47 -25.40
C THR A 905 -3.99 8.29 -26.81
N LEU A 906 -4.35 9.36 -27.47
CA LEU A 906 -4.82 9.34 -28.87
C LEU A 906 -3.66 8.91 -29.78
N ILE A 907 -3.85 7.79 -30.50
CA ILE A 907 -2.87 7.25 -31.45
C ILE A 907 -3.14 7.75 -32.85
N ALA A 908 -4.40 7.74 -33.27
CA ALA A 908 -4.80 8.12 -34.60
C ALA A 908 -6.28 8.57 -34.67
N SER A 909 -6.62 9.42 -35.64
CA SER A 909 -7.99 9.78 -35.96
C SER A 909 -8.31 9.35 -37.41
N ASP A 910 -9.55 8.91 -37.64
CA ASP A 910 -10.10 8.49 -38.94
C ASP A 910 -9.26 7.44 -39.69
N THR A 911 -8.59 6.58 -38.91
CA THR A 911 -7.75 5.50 -39.39
C THR A 911 -8.48 4.16 -39.25
N TYR A 912 -8.65 3.47 -40.38
CA TYR A 912 -9.33 2.18 -40.46
C TYR A 912 -8.35 1.01 -40.70
N ASP A 913 -7.17 1.25 -41.24
CA ASP A 913 -6.11 0.26 -41.43
C ASP A 913 -5.14 0.30 -40.24
N LEU A 914 -5.17 -0.74 -39.40
CA LEU A 914 -4.36 -0.89 -38.21
C LEU A 914 -3.16 -1.83 -38.43
N SER A 915 -2.77 -2.07 -39.70
CA SER A 915 -1.66 -2.97 -40.05
C SER A 915 -0.30 -2.50 -39.50
N HIS A 916 -0.17 -1.20 -39.25
CA HIS A 916 1.03 -0.54 -38.74
C HIS A 916 1.16 -0.58 -37.19
N LEU A 917 0.11 -1.02 -36.49
CA LEU A 917 0.13 -1.08 -35.06
C LEU A 917 0.78 -2.38 -34.55
N THR A 918 1.44 -2.30 -33.41
CA THR A 918 1.92 -3.48 -32.71
C THR A 918 0.75 -4.33 -32.19
N PRO A 919 0.88 -5.67 -32.08
CA PRO A 919 -0.13 -6.48 -31.42
C PRO A 919 -0.41 -5.96 -30.01
N GLY A 920 -1.68 -5.77 -29.68
CA GLY A 920 -2.08 -5.19 -28.41
C GLY A 920 -3.57 -4.87 -28.33
N ILE A 921 -4.00 -4.34 -27.19
CA ILE A 921 -5.37 -3.87 -26.99
C ILE A 921 -5.41 -2.37 -27.25
N TYR A 922 -6.46 -1.91 -27.94
CA TYR A 922 -6.68 -0.50 -28.25
C TYR A 922 -8.14 -0.13 -27.99
N ILE A 923 -8.39 1.13 -27.74
CA ILE A 923 -9.74 1.68 -27.55
C ILE A 923 -10.10 2.48 -28.80
N VAL A 924 -11.21 2.15 -29.42
CA VAL A 924 -11.77 2.89 -30.54
C VAL A 924 -12.97 3.67 -30.08
N SER A 925 -13.04 4.94 -30.43
CA SER A 925 -14.18 5.79 -30.18
C SER A 925 -14.71 6.32 -31.50
N ALA A 926 -15.95 6.01 -31.81
CA ALA A 926 -16.64 6.52 -33.01
C ALA A 926 -17.71 7.55 -32.58
N THR A 927 -17.66 8.72 -33.22
CA THR A 927 -18.67 9.77 -33.06
C THR A 927 -19.54 9.79 -34.31
N LEU A 928 -20.85 9.80 -34.16
CA LEU A 928 -21.81 9.87 -35.27
C LEU A 928 -22.19 11.32 -35.60
N THR A 929 -22.77 11.52 -36.74
CA THR A 929 -23.21 12.84 -37.22
C THR A 929 -24.28 13.52 -36.35
N ASN A 930 -24.96 12.76 -35.49
CA ASN A 930 -25.89 13.30 -34.50
C ASN A 930 -25.22 13.67 -33.17
N GLY A 931 -23.88 13.56 -33.08
CA GLY A 931 -23.08 13.86 -31.88
C GLY A 931 -22.99 12.70 -30.85
N SER A 932 -23.69 11.59 -31.06
CA SER A 932 -23.57 10.40 -30.21
C SER A 932 -22.21 9.71 -30.40
N ARG A 933 -21.68 9.13 -29.32
CA ARG A 933 -20.35 8.53 -29.28
C ARG A 933 -20.44 7.07 -28.80
N THR A 934 -19.79 6.18 -29.51
CA THR A 934 -19.66 4.76 -29.12
C THR A 934 -18.19 4.41 -28.99
N THR A 935 -17.83 3.67 -27.93
CA THR A 935 -16.46 3.19 -27.72
C THR A 935 -16.41 1.67 -27.67
N ALA A 936 -15.35 1.08 -28.21
CA ALA A 936 -15.11 -0.35 -28.15
C ALA A 936 -13.62 -0.63 -27.91
N LYS A 937 -13.31 -1.70 -27.17
CA LYS A 937 -11.97 -2.25 -27.09
C LYS A 937 -11.76 -3.23 -28.23
N ILE A 938 -10.65 -3.12 -28.93
CA ILE A 938 -10.25 -4.02 -30.01
C ILE A 938 -8.90 -4.65 -29.70
N ALA A 939 -8.73 -5.92 -30.05
CA ALA A 939 -7.43 -6.61 -29.95
C ALA A 939 -6.81 -6.72 -31.35
N VAL A 940 -5.75 -5.97 -31.60
CA VAL A 940 -4.93 -6.11 -32.81
C VAL A 940 -3.97 -7.28 -32.60
N ARG A 941 -4.04 -8.33 -33.43
CA ARG A 941 -3.22 -9.55 -33.32
C ARG A 941 -2.11 -9.56 -34.36
#